data_44e2c94058169dc9d66b6bb24609aed0
#
_entry.id   44e2c94058169dc9d66b6bb24609aed0
#
_cell.length_a   1.000
_cell.length_b   1.000
_cell.length_c   1.000
_cell.angle_alpha   90.00
_cell.angle_beta   90.00
_cell.angle_gamma   90.00
#
_symmetry.space_group_name_H-M   'P 1'
#
loop_
_entity.id
_entity.type
_entity.pdbx_description
1 polymer ?
#
loop_
_entity_poly.entity_id
_entity_poly.type
_entity_poly.pdbx_seq_one_letter_code
_entity_poly.pdbx_strand_id
1 'polypeptide(L)'
;MAKHLVIVESPAKAKTLSKYLGRDYQVKASIGHVMDLPKSKLGVDIENDFAAEYHVIQGKAQVLADIKKAAKDKDNVYLASDPDREGEAIAWHIAEKLGYPKKKNVRRVLFNEITKKAVQAAIKEPRDLDKHLFDAQQARRVLDRLVGYKLSPLLWNKVRRGLSAGRVQSVAVRIICEREREILAFVPEEYWTVEARVEGQQPPPFTARLAEIDGQKLDHKQLRLDTKTRVDEVLAGLPGATWTVTNVEKKERRRHPTPPFITSKLQQEASRKLGFQPSRTMRIAQRLYEGVELGDEGAVGLITYMRTDSTRIAGDAIAAAREFIGGRFGPEYVPEQPNVYRSKKEAQDAHEAIRPTLMEWPPERVAPFVEREELLLYTLIWNRFVASQMASAVYDATSIDLQAERCRFRATGQILKFDGFIRVYTEGRDDAAAPNGDDDDTEGQLPPLTAGETVKLLELLPEQHFTQPPPRFTQATLIKEMEEQDIGRPSTYASIMGTILNKEYVIEDDQRRLKPTELGFLVTDLLVGSFPDVLNVEFTASMEDELDAIEEGKEHWSQAMRRFWVPFAKDLERAQVEMRDVKREERPTDLTCEKCGKGMVIKWGRRGEFLACSGYPECRNTMNFTRDENGKIVPEAPEVVDEACELCGKPMQVRFGRFGKFVGCSGYPDCKNIRPFHKPKPTGATCLVCGQGEMYERVSRRGKLFYSCNRYPECKSVVWDKPVLEPCPKCGASFVTEKVTKRYGTIRRCAKEGCDWVFQPELAEGNVLPLPERREAASRRPARTGTPPPGKKAAASARPAAAKVDAPAAAAPARPRKASAPGRKPAAVKKKKGTTGGAELS
;
A
#
# COMPACT_ATOMS: atom_id res chain seq x y z
N MET A 1 -13.52 -32.30 -31.55
CA MET A 1 -12.99 -30.92 -31.20
C MET A 1 -13.82 -30.38 -30.05
N ALA A 2 -13.27 -29.59 -29.13
CA ALA A 2 -14.04 -29.01 -28.04
C ALA A 2 -15.16 -28.11 -28.59
N LYS A 3 -16.40 -28.29 -28.07
CA LYS A 3 -17.61 -27.58 -28.52
C LYS A 3 -17.67 -26.13 -28.00
N HIS A 4 -17.14 -25.92 -26.81
CA HIS A 4 -17.23 -24.65 -26.10
C HIS A 4 -15.87 -24.02 -25.85
N LEU A 5 -15.80 -22.69 -25.77
CA LEU A 5 -14.61 -21.93 -25.41
C LEU A 5 -14.86 -21.22 -24.07
N VAL A 6 -13.94 -21.35 -23.13
CA VAL A 6 -13.92 -20.58 -21.87
C VAL A 6 -12.74 -19.64 -21.90
N ILE A 7 -12.97 -18.35 -21.61
CA ILE A 7 -11.93 -17.32 -21.60
C ILE A 7 -11.82 -16.78 -20.18
N VAL A 8 -10.61 -16.81 -19.64
CA VAL A 8 -10.27 -16.30 -18.30
C VAL A 8 -9.16 -15.24 -18.40
N GLU A 9 -8.92 -14.51 -17.32
CA GLU A 9 -7.89 -13.47 -17.31
C GLU A 9 -6.47 -13.99 -17.11
N SER A 10 -6.25 -15.15 -16.46
CA SER A 10 -4.92 -15.63 -16.12
C SER A 10 -4.62 -17.03 -16.64
N PRO A 11 -3.34 -17.33 -16.97
CA PRO A 11 -2.92 -18.69 -17.35
C PRO A 11 -3.08 -19.73 -16.23
N ALA A 12 -2.92 -19.31 -14.96
CA ALA A 12 -3.08 -20.20 -13.80
C ALA A 12 -4.54 -20.66 -13.71
N LYS A 13 -5.49 -19.72 -13.77
CA LYS A 13 -6.93 -20.02 -13.78
C LYS A 13 -7.30 -20.89 -14.98
N ALA A 14 -6.71 -20.63 -16.17
CA ALA A 14 -6.96 -21.47 -17.35
C ALA A 14 -6.51 -22.92 -17.13
N LYS A 15 -5.38 -23.14 -16.47
CA LYS A 15 -4.88 -24.48 -16.14
C LYS A 15 -5.81 -25.21 -15.19
N THR A 16 -6.29 -24.54 -14.14
CA THR A 16 -7.22 -25.11 -13.15
C THR A 16 -8.55 -25.47 -13.79
N LEU A 17 -9.18 -24.53 -14.53
CA LEU A 17 -10.49 -24.78 -15.15
C LEU A 17 -10.43 -25.86 -16.22
N SER A 18 -9.34 -25.97 -16.98
CA SER A 18 -9.19 -27.03 -18.00
C SER A 18 -9.30 -28.43 -17.42
N LYS A 19 -8.88 -28.64 -16.17
CA LYS A 19 -9.00 -29.94 -15.46
C LYS A 19 -10.44 -30.22 -15.02
N TYR A 20 -11.21 -29.19 -14.67
CA TYR A 20 -12.56 -29.32 -14.13
C TYR A 20 -13.64 -29.51 -15.19
N LEU A 21 -13.43 -28.88 -16.38
CA LEU A 21 -14.45 -28.80 -17.43
C LEU A 21 -14.42 -29.93 -18.47
N GLY A 22 -13.31 -30.67 -18.56
CA GLY A 22 -13.21 -31.84 -19.45
C GLY A 22 -13.03 -31.48 -20.95
N ARG A 23 -13.15 -32.49 -21.82
CA ARG A 23 -12.75 -32.42 -23.24
C ARG A 23 -13.65 -31.57 -24.14
N ASP A 24 -14.90 -31.32 -23.71
CA ASP A 24 -15.84 -30.51 -24.48
C ASP A 24 -15.52 -28.99 -24.41
N TYR A 25 -14.66 -28.60 -23.49
CA TYR A 25 -14.30 -27.20 -23.25
C TYR A 25 -12.83 -26.94 -23.60
N GLN A 26 -12.62 -25.88 -24.36
CA GLN A 26 -11.29 -25.32 -24.59
C GLN A 26 -11.13 -24.09 -23.70
N VAL A 27 -10.11 -24.03 -22.85
CA VAL A 27 -9.87 -22.86 -21.99
C VAL A 27 -8.71 -22.04 -22.54
N LYS A 28 -8.85 -20.72 -22.59
CA LYS A 28 -7.84 -19.74 -23.02
C LYS A 28 -7.74 -18.59 -22.03
N ALA A 29 -6.53 -18.01 -21.91
CA ALA A 29 -6.30 -16.84 -21.07
C ALA A 29 -6.11 -15.59 -21.92
N SER A 30 -6.73 -14.45 -21.50
CA SER A 30 -6.49 -13.11 -22.06
C SER A 30 -5.22 -12.47 -21.54
N ILE A 31 -4.67 -13.00 -20.44
CA ILE A 31 -3.50 -12.46 -19.72
C ILE A 31 -3.78 -11.02 -19.27
N GLY A 32 -4.90 -10.80 -18.55
CA GLY A 32 -5.39 -9.50 -18.11
C GLY A 32 -6.13 -8.73 -19.21
N HIS A 33 -6.20 -7.39 -19.07
CA HIS A 33 -6.87 -6.53 -20.04
C HIS A 33 -6.27 -6.65 -21.43
N VAL A 34 -7.13 -6.65 -22.45
CA VAL A 34 -6.76 -6.67 -23.87
C VAL A 34 -6.87 -5.31 -24.52
N MET A 35 -7.67 -4.41 -23.94
CA MET A 35 -7.88 -3.03 -24.38
C MET A 35 -7.68 -2.04 -23.26
N ASP A 36 -7.20 -0.85 -23.59
CA ASP A 36 -7.05 0.27 -22.67
C ASP A 36 -7.07 1.60 -23.44
N LEU A 37 -7.20 2.71 -22.72
CA LEU A 37 -7.03 4.06 -23.25
C LEU A 37 -5.58 4.30 -23.71
N PRO A 38 -5.34 5.14 -24.73
CA PRO A 38 -4.00 5.39 -25.25
C PRO A 38 -3.07 5.97 -24.19
N LYS A 39 -1.78 5.55 -24.20
CA LYS A 39 -0.79 6.00 -23.20
C LYS A 39 -0.28 7.42 -23.42
N SER A 40 -0.33 7.95 -24.65
CA SER A 40 0.29 9.20 -25.04
C SER A 40 -0.66 10.39 -25.13
N LYS A 41 -1.97 10.14 -25.10
CA LYS A 41 -3.02 11.17 -25.19
C LYS A 41 -4.14 10.88 -24.19
N LEU A 42 -5.03 11.85 -23.97
CA LEU A 42 -6.15 11.72 -23.05
C LEU A 42 -7.02 10.50 -23.39
N GLY A 43 -7.40 10.35 -24.65
CA GLY A 43 -8.22 9.23 -25.15
C GLY A 43 -9.66 9.23 -24.62
N VAL A 44 -10.14 10.41 -24.18
CA VAL A 44 -11.50 10.66 -23.75
C VAL A 44 -11.99 11.89 -24.48
N ASP A 45 -13.10 11.79 -25.19
CA ASP A 45 -13.75 12.90 -25.88
C ASP A 45 -14.78 13.53 -24.94
N ILE A 46 -14.40 14.66 -24.35
CA ILE A 46 -15.19 15.35 -23.32
C ILE A 46 -16.45 15.98 -23.94
N GLU A 47 -16.35 16.47 -25.16
CA GLU A 47 -17.45 17.12 -25.89
C GLU A 47 -18.54 16.11 -26.30
N ASN A 48 -18.14 14.86 -26.55
CA ASN A 48 -19.02 13.78 -26.96
C ASN A 48 -19.23 12.79 -25.80
N ASP A 49 -19.90 13.25 -24.75
CA ASP A 49 -20.30 12.44 -23.59
C ASP A 49 -19.20 11.58 -22.97
N PHE A 50 -17.96 12.11 -22.93
CA PHE A 50 -16.79 11.41 -22.41
C PHE A 50 -16.48 10.10 -23.13
N ALA A 51 -16.81 9.99 -24.39
CA ALA A 51 -16.56 8.80 -25.20
C ALA A 51 -15.12 8.36 -25.09
N ALA A 52 -14.91 7.12 -24.68
CA ALA A 52 -13.59 6.53 -24.40
C ALA A 52 -13.04 5.86 -25.66
N GLU A 53 -11.81 6.25 -26.07
CA GLU A 53 -11.11 5.68 -27.23
C GLU A 53 -10.26 4.48 -26.80
N TYR A 54 -10.83 3.29 -26.84
CA TYR A 54 -10.12 2.06 -26.48
C TYR A 54 -9.29 1.49 -27.62
N HIS A 55 -8.02 1.19 -27.33
CA HIS A 55 -7.09 0.55 -28.24
C HIS A 55 -6.61 -0.80 -27.70
N VAL A 56 -6.25 -1.70 -28.62
CA VAL A 56 -5.59 -2.95 -28.21
C VAL A 56 -4.25 -2.64 -27.55
N ILE A 57 -4.04 -3.14 -26.35
CA ILE A 57 -2.81 -2.95 -25.59
C ILE A 57 -1.63 -3.53 -26.36
N GLN A 58 -0.51 -2.81 -26.40
CA GLN A 58 0.73 -3.27 -27.05
C GLN A 58 1.15 -4.66 -26.57
N GLY A 59 1.32 -5.60 -27.47
CA GLY A 59 1.64 -7.01 -27.19
C GLY A 59 0.43 -7.91 -26.99
N LYS A 60 -0.83 -7.38 -27.00
CA LYS A 60 -2.06 -8.17 -26.85
C LYS A 60 -2.73 -8.54 -28.16
N ALA A 61 -2.28 -8.00 -29.28
CA ALA A 61 -2.87 -8.29 -30.60
C ALA A 61 -2.85 -9.80 -30.95
N GLN A 62 -1.75 -10.49 -30.63
CA GLN A 62 -1.63 -11.93 -30.87
C GLN A 62 -2.58 -12.74 -29.97
N VAL A 63 -2.67 -12.38 -28.68
CA VAL A 63 -3.58 -13.04 -27.72
C VAL A 63 -5.03 -12.91 -28.20
N LEU A 64 -5.40 -11.72 -28.67
CA LEU A 64 -6.75 -11.46 -29.18
C LEU A 64 -7.02 -12.21 -30.49
N ALA A 65 -6.02 -12.33 -31.38
CA ALA A 65 -6.10 -13.12 -32.60
C ALA A 65 -6.30 -14.63 -32.30
N ASP A 66 -5.55 -15.15 -31.30
CA ASP A 66 -5.66 -16.53 -30.85
C ASP A 66 -7.01 -16.84 -30.22
N ILE A 67 -7.56 -15.88 -29.44
CA ILE A 67 -8.92 -15.97 -28.89
C ILE A 67 -9.96 -15.98 -30.01
N LYS A 68 -9.87 -15.06 -30.97
CA LYS A 68 -10.78 -14.99 -32.14
C LYS A 68 -10.75 -16.28 -32.96
N LYS A 69 -9.57 -16.83 -33.20
CA LYS A 69 -9.38 -18.09 -33.91
C LYS A 69 -10.04 -19.24 -33.15
N ALA A 70 -9.83 -19.28 -31.83
CA ALA A 70 -10.42 -20.32 -30.98
C ALA A 70 -11.95 -20.23 -30.90
N ALA A 71 -12.54 -19.04 -31.01
CA ALA A 71 -13.97 -18.78 -30.91
C ALA A 71 -14.76 -19.01 -32.21
N LYS A 72 -14.06 -19.21 -33.37
CA LYS A 72 -14.69 -19.19 -34.70
C LYS A 72 -15.78 -20.27 -34.91
N ASP A 73 -15.50 -21.48 -34.40
CA ASP A 73 -16.32 -22.67 -34.65
C ASP A 73 -16.86 -23.25 -33.32
N LYS A 74 -17.20 -22.38 -32.36
CA LYS A 74 -17.71 -22.77 -31.05
C LYS A 74 -19.21 -22.53 -30.92
N ASP A 75 -19.89 -23.48 -30.30
CA ASP A 75 -21.32 -23.36 -29.98
C ASP A 75 -21.55 -22.23 -29.01
N ASN A 76 -20.72 -22.19 -27.93
CA ASN A 76 -20.77 -21.16 -26.91
C ASN A 76 -19.37 -20.67 -26.54
N VAL A 77 -19.27 -19.38 -26.19
CA VAL A 77 -18.10 -18.73 -25.67
C VAL A 77 -18.43 -18.17 -24.28
N TYR A 78 -17.80 -18.71 -23.25
CA TYR A 78 -17.99 -18.31 -21.87
C TYR A 78 -16.86 -17.39 -21.45
N LEU A 79 -17.21 -16.21 -20.91
CA LEU A 79 -16.28 -15.24 -20.37
C LEU A 79 -16.28 -15.40 -18.84
N ALA A 80 -15.22 -15.99 -18.32
CA ALA A 80 -15.08 -16.42 -16.94
C ALA A 80 -13.97 -15.65 -16.20
N SER A 81 -13.86 -14.33 -16.46
CA SER A 81 -13.02 -13.41 -15.70
C SER A 81 -13.56 -13.21 -14.28
N ASP A 82 -12.77 -12.58 -13.40
CA ASP A 82 -13.12 -12.35 -12.00
C ASP A 82 -14.51 -11.69 -11.83
N PRO A 83 -15.17 -11.87 -10.69
CA PRO A 83 -16.54 -11.38 -10.48
C PRO A 83 -16.61 -9.89 -10.08
N ASP A 84 -15.60 -9.09 -10.38
CA ASP A 84 -15.55 -7.65 -10.10
C ASP A 84 -15.73 -6.80 -11.38
N ARG A 85 -15.82 -5.46 -11.20
CA ARG A 85 -15.93 -4.48 -12.30
C ARG A 85 -14.81 -4.62 -13.33
N GLU A 86 -13.57 -4.93 -12.89
CA GLU A 86 -12.43 -5.09 -13.79
C GLU A 86 -12.55 -6.35 -14.63
N GLY A 87 -13.02 -7.45 -14.02
CA GLY A 87 -13.30 -8.70 -14.72
C GLY A 87 -14.43 -8.54 -15.75
N GLU A 88 -15.49 -7.77 -15.43
CA GLU A 88 -16.56 -7.46 -16.36
C GLU A 88 -16.07 -6.61 -17.54
N ALA A 89 -15.20 -5.63 -17.31
CA ALA A 89 -14.60 -4.83 -18.38
C ALA A 89 -13.69 -5.66 -19.30
N ILE A 90 -12.94 -6.61 -18.75
CA ILE A 90 -12.16 -7.57 -19.56
C ILE A 90 -13.10 -8.40 -20.43
N ALA A 91 -14.17 -8.94 -19.83
CA ALA A 91 -15.18 -9.72 -20.53
C ALA A 91 -15.84 -8.90 -21.63
N TRP A 92 -16.29 -7.69 -21.34
CA TRP A 92 -16.95 -6.79 -22.29
C TRP A 92 -16.08 -6.50 -23.51
N HIS A 93 -14.84 -6.07 -23.31
CA HIS A 93 -13.91 -5.77 -24.39
C HIS A 93 -13.61 -7.00 -25.28
N ILE A 94 -13.51 -8.18 -24.68
CA ILE A 94 -13.35 -9.42 -25.45
C ILE A 94 -14.60 -9.73 -26.24
N ALA A 95 -15.79 -9.66 -25.61
CA ALA A 95 -17.07 -9.90 -26.24
C ALA A 95 -17.30 -9.00 -27.46
N GLU A 96 -17.04 -7.70 -27.32
CA GLU A 96 -17.12 -6.72 -28.40
C GLU A 96 -16.22 -7.11 -29.58
N LYS A 97 -14.97 -7.53 -29.33
CA LYS A 97 -14.03 -7.98 -30.37
C LYS A 97 -14.43 -9.33 -30.98
N LEU A 98 -15.29 -10.10 -30.33
CA LEU A 98 -15.90 -11.33 -30.85
C LEU A 98 -17.20 -11.08 -31.59
N GLY A 99 -17.75 -9.85 -31.56
CA GLY A 99 -18.97 -9.44 -32.29
C GLY A 99 -20.25 -9.39 -31.47
N TYR A 100 -20.15 -9.35 -30.15
CA TYR A 100 -21.29 -9.05 -29.26
C TYR A 100 -21.77 -7.60 -29.47
N PRO A 101 -23.05 -7.24 -29.37
CA PRO A 101 -24.19 -8.10 -29.01
C PRO A 101 -24.81 -8.85 -30.18
N LYS A 102 -24.31 -8.69 -31.42
CA LYS A 102 -24.86 -9.38 -32.59
C LYS A 102 -24.75 -10.91 -32.50
N LYS A 103 -23.64 -11.41 -31.91
CA LYS A 103 -23.45 -12.84 -31.61
C LYS A 103 -23.98 -13.16 -30.24
N LYS A 104 -25.06 -13.92 -30.16
CA LYS A 104 -25.77 -14.30 -28.91
C LYS A 104 -25.14 -15.49 -28.18
N ASN A 105 -24.13 -16.14 -28.73
CA ASN A 105 -23.44 -17.28 -28.09
C ASN A 105 -22.29 -16.91 -27.16
N VAL A 106 -22.10 -15.62 -26.89
CA VAL A 106 -21.14 -15.12 -25.90
C VAL A 106 -21.87 -14.85 -24.60
N ARG A 107 -21.47 -15.52 -23.53
CA ARG A 107 -22.11 -15.48 -22.22
C ARG A 107 -21.09 -15.25 -21.12
N ARG A 108 -21.53 -14.70 -20.01
CA ARG A 108 -20.77 -14.47 -18.80
C ARG A 108 -20.94 -15.61 -17.81
N VAL A 109 -19.84 -16.05 -17.17
CA VAL A 109 -19.86 -17.05 -16.10
C VAL A 109 -19.11 -16.48 -14.91
N LEU A 110 -19.70 -16.54 -13.72
CA LEU A 110 -19.12 -16.05 -12.47
C LEU A 110 -19.00 -17.19 -11.46
N PHE A 111 -17.95 -17.16 -10.68
CA PHE A 111 -17.78 -18.01 -9.50
C PHE A 111 -16.90 -17.29 -8.48
N ASN A 112 -17.32 -17.38 -7.22
CA ASN A 112 -16.61 -16.77 -6.09
C ASN A 112 -15.46 -17.66 -5.59
N GLU A 113 -15.45 -18.94 -6.00
CA GLU A 113 -14.41 -19.91 -5.66
C GLU A 113 -14.08 -20.81 -6.86
N ILE A 114 -12.83 -21.24 -6.95
CA ILE A 114 -12.37 -22.11 -8.05
C ILE A 114 -12.27 -23.54 -7.53
N THR A 115 -13.43 -24.11 -7.23
CA THR A 115 -13.60 -25.54 -6.94
C THR A 115 -14.28 -26.23 -8.10
N LYS A 116 -14.12 -27.56 -8.23
CA LYS A 116 -14.76 -28.35 -9.28
C LYS A 116 -16.28 -28.20 -9.25
N LYS A 117 -16.90 -28.26 -8.06
CA LYS A 117 -18.33 -28.11 -7.82
C LYS A 117 -18.84 -26.75 -8.28
N ALA A 118 -18.21 -25.68 -7.82
CA ALA A 118 -18.62 -24.31 -8.14
C ALA A 118 -18.46 -23.97 -9.63
N VAL A 119 -17.35 -24.36 -10.25
CA VAL A 119 -17.09 -24.13 -11.67
C VAL A 119 -18.10 -24.88 -12.55
N GLN A 120 -18.41 -26.15 -12.23
CA GLN A 120 -19.39 -26.94 -12.99
C GLN A 120 -20.82 -26.43 -12.80
N ALA A 121 -21.16 -25.90 -11.64
CA ALA A 121 -22.47 -25.28 -11.40
C ALA A 121 -22.60 -23.98 -12.20
N ALA A 122 -21.61 -23.08 -12.13
CA ALA A 122 -21.63 -21.79 -12.80
C ALA A 122 -21.69 -21.90 -14.34
N ILE A 123 -21.04 -22.91 -14.94
CA ILE A 123 -21.11 -23.16 -16.39
C ILE A 123 -22.52 -23.56 -16.84
N LYS A 124 -23.32 -24.17 -15.97
CA LYS A 124 -24.72 -24.57 -16.29
C LYS A 124 -25.67 -23.38 -16.24
N GLU A 125 -25.29 -22.31 -15.54
CA GLU A 125 -26.11 -21.11 -15.33
C GLU A 125 -25.40 -19.85 -15.86
N PRO A 126 -25.09 -19.78 -17.17
CA PRO A 126 -24.46 -18.62 -17.75
C PRO A 126 -25.44 -17.46 -17.83
N ARG A 127 -24.95 -16.24 -17.60
CA ARG A 127 -25.73 -15.00 -17.70
C ARG A 127 -25.29 -14.11 -18.86
N ASP A 128 -26.01 -13.06 -19.15
CA ASP A 128 -25.57 -12.00 -20.06
C ASP A 128 -24.48 -11.16 -19.40
N LEU A 129 -23.72 -10.40 -20.21
CA LEU A 129 -22.77 -9.43 -19.69
C LEU A 129 -23.51 -8.29 -19.00
N ASP A 130 -22.97 -7.81 -17.90
CA ASP A 130 -23.56 -6.72 -17.12
C ASP A 130 -23.04 -5.37 -17.61
N LYS A 131 -23.95 -4.60 -18.22
CA LYS A 131 -23.61 -3.27 -18.73
C LYS A 131 -23.33 -2.26 -17.62
N HIS A 132 -24.02 -2.35 -16.48
CA HIS A 132 -23.87 -1.42 -15.38
C HIS A 132 -22.50 -1.58 -14.70
N LEU A 133 -22.06 -2.81 -14.46
CA LEU A 133 -20.70 -3.13 -13.98
C LEU A 133 -19.63 -2.60 -14.93
N PHE A 134 -19.83 -2.77 -16.26
CA PHE A 134 -18.92 -2.22 -17.26
C PHE A 134 -18.91 -0.68 -17.25
N ASP A 135 -20.10 -0.05 -17.19
CA ASP A 135 -20.24 1.39 -17.17
C ASP A 135 -19.60 2.00 -15.90
N ALA A 136 -19.72 1.34 -14.75
CA ALA A 136 -19.06 1.77 -13.50
C ALA A 136 -17.52 1.69 -13.61
N GLN A 137 -16.98 0.62 -14.20
CA GLN A 137 -15.55 0.51 -14.47
C GLN A 137 -15.07 1.57 -15.46
N GLN A 138 -15.84 1.81 -16.54
CA GLN A 138 -15.53 2.83 -17.54
C GLN A 138 -15.53 4.23 -16.91
N ALA A 139 -16.56 4.56 -16.10
CA ALA A 139 -16.64 5.81 -15.36
C ALA A 139 -15.40 6.02 -14.50
N ARG A 140 -15.03 5.03 -13.70
CA ARG A 140 -13.80 5.06 -12.90
C ARG A 140 -12.57 5.29 -13.76
N ARG A 141 -12.43 4.54 -14.85
CA ARG A 141 -11.27 4.64 -15.75
C ARG A 141 -11.16 6.02 -16.40
N VAL A 142 -12.29 6.59 -16.84
CA VAL A 142 -12.38 7.93 -17.41
C VAL A 142 -12.05 8.99 -16.36
N LEU A 143 -12.62 8.90 -15.17
CA LEU A 143 -12.37 9.80 -14.06
C LEU A 143 -10.88 9.85 -13.67
N ASP A 144 -10.27 8.69 -13.43
CA ASP A 144 -8.85 8.59 -13.09
C ASP A 144 -7.95 9.11 -14.23
N ARG A 145 -8.40 8.94 -15.49
CA ARG A 145 -7.73 9.47 -16.66
C ARG A 145 -7.80 11.00 -16.72
N LEU A 146 -8.98 11.58 -16.52
CA LEU A 146 -9.17 13.03 -16.51
C LEU A 146 -8.30 13.69 -15.43
N VAL A 147 -8.40 13.21 -14.19
CA VAL A 147 -7.63 13.75 -13.07
C VAL A 147 -6.13 13.58 -13.32
N GLY A 148 -5.68 12.35 -13.59
CA GLY A 148 -4.26 12.04 -13.73
C GLY A 148 -3.56 12.77 -14.87
N TYR A 149 -4.21 12.87 -16.04
CA TYR A 149 -3.67 13.51 -17.23
C TYR A 149 -3.74 15.04 -17.21
N LYS A 150 -4.60 15.61 -16.39
CA LYS A 150 -4.69 17.08 -16.22
C LYS A 150 -3.80 17.58 -15.09
N LEU A 151 -3.84 16.92 -13.92
CA LEU A 151 -3.05 17.35 -12.76
C LEU A 151 -1.55 17.02 -12.86
N SER A 152 -1.19 15.83 -13.39
CA SER A 152 0.23 15.47 -13.46
C SER A 152 1.06 16.39 -14.34
N PRO A 153 0.64 16.80 -15.56
CA PRO A 153 1.36 17.80 -16.35
C PRO A 153 1.44 19.17 -15.68
N LEU A 154 0.40 19.58 -14.95
CA LEU A 154 0.43 20.82 -14.17
C LEU A 154 1.55 20.79 -13.12
N LEU A 155 1.66 19.71 -12.35
CA LEU A 155 2.77 19.50 -11.42
C LEU A 155 4.13 19.45 -12.12
N TRP A 156 4.22 18.92 -13.35
CA TRP A 156 5.48 18.91 -14.09
C TRP A 156 5.93 20.32 -14.50
N ASN A 157 4.99 21.18 -14.81
CA ASN A 157 5.27 22.56 -15.15
C ASN A 157 5.65 23.38 -13.91
N LYS A 158 4.92 23.21 -12.81
CA LYS A 158 5.05 24.01 -11.59
C LYS A 158 6.13 23.51 -10.61
N VAL A 159 6.44 22.21 -10.62
CA VAL A 159 7.40 21.59 -9.68
C VAL A 159 8.51 20.85 -10.45
N ARG A 160 8.26 19.60 -10.93
CA ARG A 160 9.22 18.84 -11.70
C ARG A 160 8.58 17.68 -12.47
N ARG A 161 9.24 17.22 -13.54
CA ARG A 161 8.80 16.04 -14.30
C ARG A 161 8.83 14.76 -13.47
N GLY A 162 7.89 13.85 -13.75
CA GLY A 162 7.79 12.52 -13.16
C GLY A 162 6.89 12.45 -11.93
N LEU A 163 6.35 13.58 -11.47
CA LEU A 163 5.30 13.59 -10.44
C LEU A 163 3.99 13.07 -11.02
N SER A 164 3.13 12.55 -10.19
CA SER A 164 1.77 12.14 -10.56
C SER A 164 0.79 12.58 -9.49
N ALA A 165 -0.35 13.07 -9.93
CA ALA A 165 -1.50 13.25 -9.07
C ALA A 165 -2.61 12.31 -9.54
N GLY A 166 -3.40 11.85 -8.60
CA GLY A 166 -4.56 11.00 -8.86
C GLY A 166 -5.55 11.19 -7.72
N ARG A 167 -6.82 11.06 -8.01
CA ARG A 167 -7.92 11.32 -7.08
C ARG A 167 -7.67 10.70 -5.71
N VAL A 168 -7.65 9.39 -5.62
CA VAL A 168 -7.52 8.68 -4.34
C VAL A 168 -6.09 8.73 -3.77
N GLN A 169 -5.06 8.59 -4.62
CA GLN A 169 -3.67 8.59 -4.15
C GLN A 169 -3.25 9.92 -3.52
N SER A 170 -3.75 11.05 -4.02
CA SER A 170 -3.40 12.37 -3.49
C SER A 170 -4.10 12.64 -2.16
N VAL A 171 -5.32 12.14 -1.99
CA VAL A 171 -6.03 12.18 -0.71
C VAL A 171 -5.35 11.31 0.34
N ALA A 172 -4.86 10.12 -0.02
CA ALA A 172 -4.08 9.28 0.91
C ALA A 172 -2.80 9.99 1.39
N VAL A 173 -2.10 10.73 0.50
CA VAL A 173 -0.94 11.56 0.91
C VAL A 173 -1.38 12.72 1.79
N ARG A 174 -2.52 13.36 1.50
CA ARG A 174 -3.10 14.44 2.31
C ARG A 174 -3.37 13.99 3.75
N ILE A 175 -4.02 12.84 3.94
CA ILE A 175 -4.29 12.27 5.28
C ILE A 175 -2.97 12.10 6.07
N ILE A 176 -1.92 11.58 5.43
CA ILE A 176 -0.61 11.42 6.09
C ILE A 176 0.03 12.78 6.42
N CYS A 177 -0.09 13.78 5.52
CA CYS A 177 0.44 15.12 5.77
C CYS A 177 -0.31 15.84 6.90
N GLU A 178 -1.63 15.72 6.96
CA GLU A 178 -2.46 16.29 8.02
C GLU A 178 -2.11 15.65 9.38
N ARG A 179 -1.99 14.33 9.46
CA ARG A 179 -1.51 13.64 10.67
C ARG A 179 -0.12 14.11 11.10
N GLU A 180 0.82 14.30 10.19
CA GLU A 180 2.15 14.81 10.56
C GLU A 180 2.09 16.25 11.06
N ARG A 181 1.18 17.09 10.52
CA ARG A 181 0.95 18.45 11.06
C ARG A 181 0.34 18.43 12.46
N GLU A 182 -0.61 17.54 12.71
CA GLU A 182 -1.15 17.32 14.06
C GLU A 182 -0.03 16.96 15.05
N ILE A 183 0.85 16.02 14.65
CA ILE A 183 1.98 15.60 15.49
C ILE A 183 2.95 16.76 15.75
N LEU A 184 3.26 17.56 14.72
CA LEU A 184 4.18 18.70 14.85
C LEU A 184 3.59 19.86 15.66
N ALA A 185 2.29 20.04 15.62
CA ALA A 185 1.57 21.08 16.39
C ALA A 185 1.19 20.63 17.80
N PHE A 186 1.40 19.36 18.12
CA PHE A 186 0.97 18.79 19.40
C PHE A 186 1.81 19.35 20.56
N VAL A 187 1.13 19.80 21.59
CA VAL A 187 1.73 20.26 22.86
C VAL A 187 1.43 19.22 23.93
N PRO A 188 2.42 18.54 24.49
CA PRO A 188 2.21 17.61 25.56
C PRO A 188 1.64 18.31 26.81
N GLU A 189 0.59 17.74 27.38
CA GLU A 189 0.00 18.20 28.64
C GLU A 189 0.28 17.18 29.73
N GLU A 190 0.66 17.69 30.91
CA GLU A 190 0.92 16.89 32.09
C GLU A 190 -0.41 16.37 32.68
N TYR A 191 -0.40 15.12 33.10
CA TYR A 191 -1.45 14.54 33.93
C TYR A 191 -0.89 13.45 34.81
N TRP A 192 -1.61 13.15 35.85
CA TRP A 192 -1.22 12.16 36.86
C TRP A 192 -2.26 11.07 37.00
N THR A 193 -1.79 9.86 37.29
CA THR A 193 -2.62 8.75 37.78
C THR A 193 -2.19 8.41 39.19
N VAL A 194 -3.15 7.97 39.97
CA VAL A 194 -2.88 7.50 41.31
C VAL A 194 -3.41 6.10 41.48
N GLU A 195 -2.51 5.19 41.79
CA GLU A 195 -2.85 3.81 42.12
C GLU A 195 -2.61 3.54 43.59
N ALA A 196 -3.45 2.71 44.18
CA ALA A 196 -3.31 2.24 45.56
C ALA A 196 -3.10 0.74 45.57
N ARG A 197 -2.00 0.30 46.13
CA ARG A 197 -1.77 -1.12 46.40
C ARG A 197 -2.35 -1.45 47.78
N VAL A 198 -3.30 -2.34 47.78
CA VAL A 198 -4.07 -2.69 48.96
C VAL A 198 -4.08 -4.20 49.20
N GLU A 199 -4.34 -4.60 50.47
CA GLU A 199 -4.42 -5.99 50.87
C GLU A 199 -5.71 -6.21 51.67
N GLY A 200 -6.51 -7.19 51.25
CA GLY A 200 -7.67 -7.65 51.98
C GLY A 200 -7.30 -8.67 53.06
N GLN A 201 -8.29 -9.29 53.69
CA GLN A 201 -8.06 -10.36 54.65
C GLN A 201 -7.48 -11.61 54.03
N GLN A 202 -7.69 -11.80 52.72
CA GLN A 202 -7.13 -12.93 51.96
C GLN A 202 -6.15 -12.42 50.87
N PRO A 203 -4.99 -13.12 50.67
CA PRO A 203 -4.08 -12.81 49.59
C PRO A 203 -4.67 -13.13 48.20
N PRO A 204 -4.13 -12.56 47.11
CA PRO A 204 -2.96 -11.67 47.02
C PRO A 204 -3.35 -10.18 47.21
N PRO A 205 -2.37 -9.31 47.54
CA PRO A 205 -2.53 -7.87 47.38
C PRO A 205 -2.91 -7.50 45.96
N PHE A 206 -3.65 -6.43 45.75
CA PHE A 206 -4.09 -5.97 44.45
C PHE A 206 -3.98 -4.44 44.33
N THR A 207 -4.04 -3.95 43.12
CA THR A 207 -3.93 -2.52 42.80
C THR A 207 -5.29 -1.98 42.37
N ALA A 208 -5.67 -0.85 42.98
CA ALA A 208 -6.88 -0.11 42.63
C ALA A 208 -6.50 1.30 42.15
N ARG A 209 -7.08 1.75 41.03
CA ARG A 209 -6.83 3.06 40.46
C ARG A 209 -7.85 4.07 40.94
N LEU A 210 -7.41 5.29 41.25
CA LEU A 210 -8.29 6.39 41.59
C LEU A 210 -9.25 6.70 40.42
N ALA A 211 -10.54 6.59 40.69
CA ALA A 211 -11.61 6.75 39.73
C ALA A 211 -12.47 7.99 39.95
N GLU A 212 -12.69 8.37 41.18
CA GLU A 212 -13.54 9.53 41.52
C GLU A 212 -13.00 10.27 42.76
N ILE A 213 -13.24 11.58 42.79
CA ILE A 213 -12.97 12.47 43.92
C ILE A 213 -14.26 13.26 44.19
N ASP A 214 -14.74 13.26 45.42
CA ASP A 214 -15.98 13.95 45.84
C ASP A 214 -17.19 13.54 44.99
N GLY A 215 -17.27 12.28 44.55
CA GLY A 215 -18.34 11.76 43.71
C GLY A 215 -18.25 12.18 42.22
N GLN A 216 -17.20 12.92 41.83
CA GLN A 216 -16.96 13.30 40.47
C GLN A 216 -15.93 12.35 39.84
N LYS A 217 -16.26 11.77 38.69
CA LYS A 217 -15.35 10.90 37.93
C LYS A 217 -14.15 11.67 37.42
N LEU A 218 -12.97 11.05 37.53
CA LEU A 218 -11.78 11.53 36.84
C LEU A 218 -11.99 11.32 35.36
N ASP A 219 -12.06 12.42 34.64
CA ASP A 219 -12.20 12.42 33.17
C ASP A 219 -11.20 13.43 32.59
N HIS A 220 -10.64 13.12 31.45
CA HIS A 220 -9.67 13.97 30.73
C HIS A 220 -10.20 15.38 30.40
N LYS A 221 -11.53 15.61 30.51
CA LYS A 221 -12.20 16.87 30.17
C LYS A 221 -12.69 17.67 31.33
N GLN A 222 -13.08 17.03 32.45
CA GLN A 222 -13.78 17.70 33.53
C GLN A 222 -13.00 17.74 34.86
N LEU A 223 -12.45 16.64 35.28
CA LEU A 223 -11.65 16.54 36.51
C LEU A 223 -10.36 15.82 36.22
N ARG A 224 -9.26 16.57 36.12
CA ARG A 224 -7.93 16.04 35.75
C ARG A 224 -6.96 16.36 36.90
N LEU A 225 -6.11 15.42 37.27
CA LEU A 225 -4.94 15.66 38.09
C LEU A 225 -3.82 16.17 37.17
N ASP A 226 -3.71 17.48 37.04
CA ASP A 226 -2.84 18.17 36.06
C ASP A 226 -1.54 18.73 36.68
N THR A 227 -1.44 18.70 38.03
CA THR A 227 -0.27 19.19 38.74
C THR A 227 0.05 18.31 39.93
N LYS A 228 1.36 18.25 40.25
CA LYS A 228 1.82 17.54 41.46
C LYS A 228 1.17 18.06 42.73
N THR A 229 0.97 19.36 42.89
CA THR A 229 0.34 19.98 44.07
C THR A 229 -1.06 19.42 44.33
N ARG A 230 -1.86 19.32 43.27
CA ARG A 230 -3.21 18.77 43.34
C ARG A 230 -3.22 17.28 43.69
N VAL A 231 -2.23 16.54 43.17
CA VAL A 231 -2.02 15.13 43.57
C VAL A 231 -1.64 15.04 45.03
N ASP A 232 -0.70 15.85 45.51
CA ASP A 232 -0.27 15.86 46.93
C ASP A 232 -1.43 16.22 47.88
N GLU A 233 -2.32 17.14 47.50
CA GLU A 233 -3.55 17.47 48.21
C GLU A 233 -4.54 16.28 48.31
N VAL A 234 -4.67 15.49 47.24
CA VAL A 234 -5.48 14.28 47.23
C VAL A 234 -4.86 13.19 48.07
N LEU A 235 -3.54 13.03 48.01
CA LEU A 235 -2.81 12.01 48.75
C LEU A 235 -2.73 12.28 50.25
N ALA A 236 -2.75 13.54 50.71
CA ALA A 236 -2.47 13.95 52.10
C ALA A 236 -3.38 13.25 53.11
N GLY A 237 -4.64 12.98 52.76
CA GLY A 237 -5.61 12.33 53.67
C GLY A 237 -5.63 10.79 53.58
N LEU A 238 -5.05 10.19 52.55
CA LEU A 238 -5.26 8.77 52.24
C LEU A 238 -4.44 7.80 53.12
N PRO A 239 -3.21 8.09 53.57
CA PRO A 239 -2.43 7.14 54.39
C PRO A 239 -3.05 6.81 55.74
N GLY A 240 -3.83 7.74 56.34
CA GLY A 240 -4.51 7.54 57.61
C GLY A 240 -5.99 7.16 57.49
N ALA A 241 -6.50 7.08 56.27
CA ALA A 241 -7.90 6.81 55.99
C ALA A 241 -8.27 5.34 56.19
N THR A 242 -9.54 5.10 56.52
CA THR A 242 -10.10 3.76 56.53
C THR A 242 -10.50 3.42 55.06
N TRP A 243 -9.94 2.38 54.54
CA TRP A 243 -10.24 1.88 53.20
C TRP A 243 -11.33 0.83 53.28
N THR A 244 -12.50 1.11 52.75
CA THR A 244 -13.65 0.21 52.80
C THR A 244 -14.10 -0.18 51.41
N VAL A 245 -14.39 -1.46 51.22
CA VAL A 245 -15.01 -1.99 50.03
C VAL A 245 -16.46 -1.52 49.98
N THR A 246 -16.81 -0.66 49.05
CA THR A 246 -18.20 -0.14 48.92
C THR A 246 -19.04 -1.00 47.99
N ASN A 247 -18.43 -1.60 46.99
CA ASN A 247 -19.12 -2.42 45.99
C ASN A 247 -18.20 -3.52 45.44
N VAL A 248 -18.79 -4.71 45.24
CA VAL A 248 -18.13 -5.81 44.49
C VAL A 248 -19.10 -6.29 43.44
N GLU A 249 -18.80 -6.04 42.22
CA GLU A 249 -19.62 -6.45 41.08
C GLU A 249 -18.95 -7.59 40.32
N LYS A 250 -19.65 -8.70 40.17
CA LYS A 250 -19.21 -9.85 39.37
C LYS A 250 -20.14 -10.00 38.17
N LYS A 251 -19.57 -9.99 36.96
CA LYS A 251 -20.33 -10.11 35.71
C LYS A 251 -19.67 -11.12 34.78
N GLU A 252 -20.47 -11.94 34.13
CA GLU A 252 -20.02 -12.71 33.01
C GLU A 252 -19.93 -11.76 31.78
N ARG A 253 -18.71 -11.59 31.22
CA ARG A 253 -18.44 -10.81 30.00
C ARG A 253 -18.18 -11.78 28.85
N ARG A 254 -18.92 -11.61 27.78
CA ARG A 254 -18.73 -12.40 26.57
C ARG A 254 -18.02 -11.59 25.50
N ARG A 255 -16.92 -12.15 24.99
CA ARG A 255 -16.23 -11.60 23.82
C ARG A 255 -16.63 -12.42 22.59
N HIS A 256 -17.30 -11.73 21.64
CA HIS A 256 -17.79 -12.36 20.42
C HIS A 256 -16.69 -12.51 19.37
N PRO A 257 -16.73 -13.57 18.55
CA PRO A 257 -15.83 -13.72 17.43
C PRO A 257 -16.08 -12.65 16.37
N THR A 258 -15.01 -12.27 15.70
CA THR A 258 -15.05 -11.24 14.67
C THR A 258 -15.35 -11.87 13.30
N PRO A 259 -15.91 -11.10 12.32
CA PRO A 259 -16.25 -11.60 10.99
C PRO A 259 -15.06 -12.23 10.26
N PRO A 260 -15.28 -13.10 9.28
CA PRO A 260 -14.22 -13.53 8.36
C PRO A 260 -13.66 -12.32 7.60
N PHE A 261 -12.51 -12.50 6.96
CA PHE A 261 -11.82 -11.38 6.33
C PHE A 261 -12.56 -10.79 5.15
N ILE A 262 -12.57 -9.45 5.11
CA ILE A 262 -12.69 -8.65 3.90
C ILE A 262 -11.29 -8.21 3.47
N THR A 263 -11.15 -7.65 2.27
CA THR A 263 -9.83 -7.30 1.70
C THR A 263 -9.01 -6.36 2.59
N SER A 264 -9.62 -5.31 3.12
CA SER A 264 -8.96 -4.32 3.99
C SER A 264 -8.45 -4.98 5.27
N LYS A 265 -9.29 -5.79 5.95
CA LYS A 265 -8.92 -6.48 7.20
C LYS A 265 -7.85 -7.54 6.96
N LEU A 266 -7.89 -8.28 5.83
CA LEU A 266 -6.83 -9.21 5.47
C LEU A 266 -5.48 -8.50 5.28
N GLN A 267 -5.47 -7.34 4.61
CA GLN A 267 -4.26 -6.55 4.42
C GLN A 267 -3.71 -5.99 5.73
N GLN A 268 -4.59 -5.52 6.62
CA GLN A 268 -4.23 -5.03 7.96
C GLN A 268 -3.60 -6.14 8.79
N GLU A 269 -4.28 -7.28 8.95
CA GLU A 269 -3.79 -8.40 9.77
C GLU A 269 -2.54 -9.08 9.19
N ALA A 270 -2.45 -9.21 7.87
CA ALA A 270 -1.23 -9.71 7.23
C ALA A 270 -0.04 -8.75 7.42
N SER A 271 -0.29 -7.45 7.50
CA SER A 271 0.75 -6.46 7.83
C SER A 271 1.21 -6.59 9.30
N ARG A 272 0.27 -6.66 10.23
CA ARG A 272 0.54 -6.78 11.68
C ARG A 272 1.23 -8.09 12.04
N LYS A 273 0.63 -9.23 11.67
CA LYS A 273 1.09 -10.56 12.10
C LYS A 273 2.20 -11.15 11.25
N LEU A 274 2.20 -10.89 9.94
CA LEU A 274 3.13 -11.50 9.00
C LEU A 274 4.17 -10.52 8.47
N GLY A 275 4.01 -9.22 8.71
CA GLY A 275 4.85 -8.18 8.15
C GLY A 275 4.76 -8.08 6.62
N PHE A 276 3.63 -8.47 6.03
CA PHE A 276 3.43 -8.42 4.59
C PHE A 276 2.92 -7.06 4.17
N GLN A 277 3.53 -6.50 3.14
CA GLN A 277 2.98 -5.30 2.49
C GLN A 277 1.68 -5.65 1.75
N PRO A 278 0.70 -4.72 1.62
CA PRO A 278 -0.59 -4.96 0.97
C PRO A 278 -0.47 -5.57 -0.44
N SER A 279 0.47 -5.09 -1.25
CA SER A 279 0.73 -5.63 -2.60
C SER A 279 1.23 -7.07 -2.59
N ARG A 280 1.99 -7.46 -1.56
CA ARG A 280 2.45 -8.83 -1.36
C ARG A 280 1.31 -9.73 -0.91
N THR A 281 0.51 -9.28 0.04
CA THR A 281 -0.69 -9.98 0.53
C THR A 281 -1.62 -10.30 -0.64
N MET A 282 -1.97 -9.30 -1.46
CA MET A 282 -2.88 -9.49 -2.59
C MET A 282 -2.31 -10.41 -3.67
N ARG A 283 -1.01 -10.37 -3.93
CA ARG A 283 -0.37 -11.29 -4.88
C ARG A 283 -0.42 -12.75 -4.40
N ILE A 284 -0.22 -12.99 -3.11
CA ILE A 284 -0.30 -14.32 -2.54
C ILE A 284 -1.76 -14.80 -2.52
N ALA A 285 -2.69 -13.95 -2.09
CA ALA A 285 -4.13 -14.25 -2.10
C ALA A 285 -4.63 -14.61 -3.51
N GLN A 286 -4.22 -13.85 -4.54
CA GLN A 286 -4.54 -14.17 -5.93
C GLN A 286 -4.08 -15.58 -6.33
N ARG A 287 -2.88 -15.99 -5.90
CA ARG A 287 -2.37 -17.33 -6.21
C ARG A 287 -3.16 -18.43 -5.48
N LEU A 288 -3.51 -18.20 -4.21
CA LEU A 288 -4.34 -19.11 -3.44
C LEU A 288 -5.75 -19.26 -4.06
N TYR A 289 -6.31 -18.18 -4.60
CA TYR A 289 -7.61 -18.19 -5.29
C TYR A 289 -7.54 -18.90 -6.64
N GLU A 290 -6.54 -18.59 -7.51
CA GLU A 290 -6.46 -19.09 -8.87
C GLU A 290 -6.16 -20.59 -8.95
N GLY A 291 -5.58 -21.15 -7.89
CA GLY A 291 -5.32 -22.57 -7.74
C GLY A 291 -3.88 -22.94 -7.42
N VAL A 292 -3.74 -23.82 -6.46
CA VAL A 292 -2.50 -24.45 -6.00
C VAL A 292 -2.56 -25.93 -6.35
N GLU A 293 -1.46 -26.51 -6.80
CA GLU A 293 -1.37 -27.96 -7.07
C GLU A 293 -1.30 -28.73 -5.74
N LEU A 294 -2.30 -29.56 -5.48
CA LEU A 294 -2.43 -30.35 -4.26
C LEU A 294 -2.23 -31.86 -4.55
N GLY A 295 -1.13 -32.20 -5.20
CA GLY A 295 -0.82 -33.60 -5.54
C GLY A 295 -1.88 -34.20 -6.48
N ASP A 296 -2.46 -35.32 -6.08
CA ASP A 296 -3.43 -36.08 -6.88
C ASP A 296 -4.73 -35.32 -7.14
N GLU A 297 -5.12 -34.41 -6.26
CA GLU A 297 -6.29 -33.54 -6.46
C GLU A 297 -6.06 -32.52 -7.61
N GLY A 298 -4.80 -32.27 -7.94
CA GLY A 298 -4.41 -31.29 -8.94
C GLY A 298 -4.55 -29.85 -8.45
N ALA A 299 -4.74 -28.89 -9.37
CA ALA A 299 -4.86 -27.48 -9.01
C ALA A 299 -6.24 -27.17 -8.41
N VAL A 300 -6.27 -26.60 -7.20
CA VAL A 300 -7.49 -26.24 -6.45
C VAL A 300 -7.36 -24.81 -5.95
N GLY A 301 -8.39 -23.98 -6.10
CA GLY A 301 -8.49 -22.68 -5.45
C GLY A 301 -8.75 -22.87 -3.97
N LEU A 302 -7.79 -22.46 -3.13
CA LEU A 302 -7.83 -22.69 -1.68
C LEU A 302 -8.66 -21.66 -0.91
N ILE A 303 -8.91 -20.50 -1.50
CA ILE A 303 -9.70 -19.42 -0.89
C ILE A 303 -10.75 -18.89 -1.88
N THR A 304 -11.78 -18.26 -1.35
CA THR A 304 -12.75 -17.47 -2.12
C THR A 304 -12.10 -16.23 -2.72
N TYR A 305 -12.82 -15.54 -3.61
CA TYR A 305 -12.35 -14.32 -4.26
C TYR A 305 -11.92 -13.27 -3.23
N MET A 306 -10.69 -12.79 -3.34
CA MET A 306 -10.03 -11.99 -2.31
C MET A 306 -10.26 -10.47 -2.42
N ARG A 307 -10.94 -9.99 -3.45
CA ARG A 307 -11.32 -8.58 -3.55
C ARG A 307 -12.80 -8.42 -3.20
N THR A 308 -13.08 -8.30 -1.93
CA THR A 308 -14.43 -8.23 -1.37
C THR A 308 -14.46 -7.36 -0.13
N ASP A 309 -15.55 -6.67 0.09
CA ASP A 309 -15.94 -5.99 1.33
C ASP A 309 -17.15 -6.65 2.00
N SER A 310 -17.62 -7.77 1.44
CA SER A 310 -18.68 -8.59 2.01
C SER A 310 -18.15 -9.49 3.13
N THR A 311 -18.91 -9.57 4.23
CA THR A 311 -18.69 -10.52 5.32
C THR A 311 -19.61 -11.74 5.23
N ARG A 312 -20.38 -11.86 4.17
CA ARG A 312 -21.32 -12.98 3.94
C ARG A 312 -20.57 -14.30 3.76
N ILE A 313 -21.16 -15.35 4.27
CA ILE A 313 -20.65 -16.72 4.14
C ILE A 313 -21.77 -17.59 3.53
N ALA A 314 -21.43 -18.44 2.58
CA ALA A 314 -22.38 -19.42 2.03
C ALA A 314 -22.82 -20.43 3.08
N GLY A 315 -24.08 -20.85 3.02
CA GLY A 315 -24.66 -21.76 4.04
C GLY A 315 -23.97 -23.13 4.14
N ASP A 316 -23.52 -23.69 3.01
CA ASP A 316 -22.75 -24.94 2.97
C ASP A 316 -21.36 -24.79 3.62
N ALA A 317 -20.72 -23.63 3.47
CA ALA A 317 -19.45 -23.35 4.12
C ALA A 317 -19.60 -23.17 5.65
N ILE A 318 -20.71 -22.56 6.10
CA ILE A 318 -21.05 -22.49 7.54
C ILE A 318 -21.23 -23.88 8.11
N ALA A 319 -22.00 -24.74 7.43
CA ALA A 319 -22.23 -26.11 7.88
C ALA A 319 -20.93 -26.93 7.99
N ALA A 320 -20.08 -26.87 6.96
CA ALA A 320 -18.78 -27.54 6.95
C ALA A 320 -17.82 -27.01 8.05
N ALA A 321 -17.81 -25.69 8.28
CA ALA A 321 -17.00 -25.12 9.37
C ALA A 321 -17.47 -25.59 10.74
N ARG A 322 -18.77 -25.64 11.01
CA ARG A 322 -19.36 -26.10 12.26
C ARG A 322 -19.07 -27.58 12.52
N GLU A 323 -19.14 -28.42 11.49
CA GLU A 323 -18.78 -29.83 11.56
C GLU A 323 -17.27 -29.98 11.92
N PHE A 324 -16.41 -29.23 11.23
CA PHE A 324 -14.98 -29.21 11.53
C PHE A 324 -14.69 -28.77 12.97
N ILE A 325 -15.34 -27.71 13.46
CA ILE A 325 -15.18 -27.18 14.83
C ILE A 325 -15.59 -28.25 15.85
N GLY A 326 -16.77 -28.85 15.69
CA GLY A 326 -17.25 -29.90 16.59
C GLY A 326 -16.35 -31.12 16.62
N GLY A 327 -15.83 -31.55 15.48
CA GLY A 327 -14.92 -32.70 15.38
C GLY A 327 -13.51 -32.43 15.91
N ARG A 328 -13.02 -31.20 15.81
CA ARG A 328 -11.62 -30.85 16.18
C ARG A 328 -11.47 -30.31 17.60
N PHE A 329 -12.45 -29.56 18.09
CA PHE A 329 -12.35 -28.81 19.36
C PHE A 329 -13.36 -29.30 20.40
N GLY A 330 -14.47 -29.88 19.99
CA GLY A 330 -15.55 -30.33 20.84
C GLY A 330 -16.87 -29.58 20.57
N PRO A 331 -18.01 -30.16 20.97
CA PRO A 331 -19.33 -29.58 20.73
C PRO A 331 -19.55 -28.24 21.44
N GLU A 332 -18.87 -28.01 22.57
CA GLU A 332 -18.95 -26.77 23.36
C GLU A 332 -18.41 -25.55 22.61
N TYR A 333 -17.55 -25.77 21.60
CA TYR A 333 -17.02 -24.69 20.75
C TYR A 333 -17.95 -24.33 19.58
N VAL A 334 -19.04 -25.09 19.37
CA VAL A 334 -20.02 -24.82 18.33
C VAL A 334 -21.21 -24.07 18.96
N PRO A 335 -21.42 -22.80 18.62
CA PRO A 335 -22.55 -22.05 19.15
C PRO A 335 -23.87 -22.68 18.68
N GLU A 336 -24.94 -22.54 19.48
CA GLU A 336 -26.25 -23.13 19.15
C GLU A 336 -26.75 -22.65 17.78
N GLN A 337 -26.68 -21.34 17.53
CA GLN A 337 -27.00 -20.74 16.26
C GLN A 337 -25.73 -20.37 15.51
N PRO A 338 -25.68 -20.45 14.16
CA PRO A 338 -24.57 -19.97 13.37
C PRO A 338 -24.31 -18.48 13.59
N ASN A 339 -23.05 -18.08 13.67
CA ASN A 339 -22.70 -16.66 13.69
C ASN A 339 -22.93 -16.07 12.28
N VAL A 340 -23.84 -15.10 12.20
CA VAL A 340 -24.16 -14.39 10.95
C VAL A 340 -23.69 -12.96 11.04
N TYR A 341 -22.96 -12.54 10.02
CA TYR A 341 -22.41 -11.20 9.93
C TYR A 341 -23.09 -10.42 8.82
N ARG A 342 -23.45 -9.17 9.11
CA ARG A 342 -24.07 -8.27 8.12
C ARG A 342 -22.99 -7.40 7.47
N SER A 343 -23.05 -7.25 6.15
CA SER A 343 -22.22 -6.29 5.43
C SER A 343 -22.72 -4.86 5.67
N LYS A 344 -21.81 -3.88 5.68
CA LYS A 344 -22.17 -2.46 5.89
C LYS A 344 -23.02 -1.88 4.76
N LYS A 345 -22.89 -2.39 3.54
CA LYS A 345 -23.61 -1.94 2.34
C LYS A 345 -24.31 -3.13 1.67
N GLU A 346 -25.59 -2.95 1.28
CA GLU A 346 -26.39 -3.98 0.61
C GLU A 346 -25.90 -4.27 -0.83
N ALA A 347 -25.20 -3.32 -1.44
CA ALA A 347 -24.81 -3.35 -2.85
C ALA A 347 -23.81 -4.46 -3.27
N GLN A 348 -23.18 -5.15 -2.35
CA GLN A 348 -22.19 -6.20 -2.65
C GLN A 348 -22.58 -7.59 -2.14
N ASP A 349 -23.85 -7.85 -1.97
CA ASP A 349 -24.36 -9.16 -1.55
C ASP A 349 -24.02 -10.32 -2.52
N ALA A 350 -23.56 -10.01 -3.73
CA ALA A 350 -23.08 -11.01 -4.69
C ALA A 350 -21.76 -11.68 -4.29
N HIS A 351 -20.95 -11.02 -3.46
CA HIS A 351 -19.66 -11.53 -3.03
C HIS A 351 -19.75 -12.24 -1.69
N GLU A 352 -18.75 -13.09 -1.43
CA GLU A 352 -18.52 -13.72 -0.13
C GLU A 352 -17.29 -13.15 0.54
N ALA A 353 -17.20 -13.36 1.86
CA ALA A 353 -15.99 -13.10 2.63
C ALA A 353 -14.82 -13.98 2.15
N ILE A 354 -13.60 -13.57 2.47
CA ILE A 354 -12.39 -14.34 2.19
C ILE A 354 -12.33 -15.51 3.18
N ARG A 355 -12.52 -16.72 2.69
CA ARG A 355 -12.53 -17.95 3.47
C ARG A 355 -11.85 -19.11 2.75
N PRO A 356 -11.46 -20.19 3.43
CA PRO A 356 -11.12 -21.45 2.78
C PRO A 356 -12.29 -21.98 1.96
N THR A 357 -11.98 -22.60 0.83
CA THR A 357 -13.01 -23.22 -0.03
C THR A 357 -13.41 -24.60 0.44
N LEU A 358 -12.48 -25.35 1.03
CA LEU A 358 -12.62 -26.76 1.41
C LEU A 358 -12.08 -26.99 2.83
N MET A 359 -12.94 -27.44 3.75
CA MET A 359 -12.57 -27.68 5.15
C MET A 359 -11.73 -28.95 5.35
N GLU A 360 -11.67 -29.83 4.38
CA GLU A 360 -10.78 -31.02 4.38
C GLU A 360 -9.30 -30.68 4.10
N TRP A 361 -8.99 -29.42 3.79
CA TRP A 361 -7.62 -28.95 3.54
C TRP A 361 -7.14 -27.96 4.60
N PRO A 362 -6.99 -28.39 5.88
CA PRO A 362 -6.42 -27.53 6.91
C PRO A 362 -4.97 -27.17 6.59
N PRO A 363 -4.40 -26.13 7.21
CA PRO A 363 -3.05 -25.65 6.94
C PRO A 363 -1.97 -26.72 7.00
N GLU A 364 -2.09 -27.68 7.91
CA GLU A 364 -1.14 -28.78 8.06
C GLU A 364 -1.12 -29.69 6.81
N ARG A 365 -2.28 -29.91 6.21
CA ARG A 365 -2.40 -30.73 4.99
C ARG A 365 -1.94 -29.97 3.75
N VAL A 366 -2.13 -28.65 3.73
CA VAL A 366 -1.69 -27.77 2.61
C VAL A 366 -0.17 -27.54 2.64
N ALA A 367 0.46 -27.57 3.82
CA ALA A 367 1.86 -27.20 4.03
C ALA A 367 2.87 -27.83 3.04
N PRO A 368 2.78 -29.12 2.64
CA PRO A 368 3.70 -29.73 1.70
C PRO A 368 3.64 -29.17 0.28
N PHE A 369 2.54 -28.49 -0.10
CA PHE A 369 2.24 -28.11 -1.48
C PHE A 369 2.44 -26.63 -1.76
N VAL A 370 2.65 -25.78 -0.74
CA VAL A 370 2.71 -24.33 -0.85
C VAL A 370 4.03 -23.76 -0.37
N GLU A 371 4.38 -22.57 -0.87
CA GLU A 371 5.51 -21.83 -0.32
C GLU A 371 5.18 -21.31 1.09
N ARG A 372 6.20 -21.07 1.91
CA ARG A 372 6.05 -20.61 3.31
C ARG A 372 5.13 -19.38 3.43
N GLU A 373 5.26 -18.41 2.53
CA GLU A 373 4.46 -17.19 2.55
C GLU A 373 2.98 -17.48 2.26
N GLU A 374 2.71 -18.41 1.37
CA GLU A 374 1.37 -18.88 1.02
C GLU A 374 0.73 -19.59 2.19
N LEU A 375 1.50 -20.48 2.85
CA LEU A 375 1.05 -21.18 4.04
C LEU A 375 0.69 -20.20 5.16
N LEU A 376 1.55 -19.21 5.43
CA LEU A 376 1.31 -18.21 6.47
C LEU A 376 0.01 -17.43 6.21
N LEU A 377 -0.21 -16.97 4.97
CA LEU A 377 -1.42 -16.23 4.63
C LEU A 377 -2.65 -17.14 4.66
N TYR A 378 -2.54 -18.37 4.16
CA TYR A 378 -3.62 -19.33 4.20
C TYR A 378 -4.01 -19.69 5.64
N THR A 379 -3.03 -19.91 6.52
CA THR A 379 -3.25 -20.17 7.95
C THR A 379 -3.96 -19.01 8.63
N LEU A 380 -3.58 -17.76 8.29
CA LEU A 380 -4.23 -16.57 8.82
C LEU A 380 -5.71 -16.52 8.41
N ILE A 381 -6.02 -16.79 7.13
CA ILE A 381 -7.38 -16.83 6.59
C ILE A 381 -8.18 -17.97 7.22
N TRP A 382 -7.57 -19.15 7.32
CA TRP A 382 -8.17 -20.34 7.94
C TRP A 382 -8.58 -20.08 9.38
N ASN A 383 -7.64 -19.63 10.20
CA ASN A 383 -7.88 -19.41 11.62
C ASN A 383 -8.97 -18.36 11.86
N ARG A 384 -8.97 -17.27 11.08
CA ARG A 384 -10.00 -16.25 11.18
C ARG A 384 -11.37 -16.77 10.80
N PHE A 385 -11.47 -17.57 9.74
CA PHE A 385 -12.73 -18.17 9.30
C PHE A 385 -13.26 -19.16 10.31
N VAL A 386 -12.44 -20.10 10.80
CA VAL A 386 -12.84 -21.07 11.83
C VAL A 386 -13.28 -20.34 13.08
N ALA A 387 -12.49 -19.41 13.59
CA ALA A 387 -12.81 -18.60 14.77
C ALA A 387 -14.15 -17.85 14.62
N SER A 388 -14.45 -17.35 13.41
CA SER A 388 -15.70 -16.64 13.15
C SER A 388 -16.95 -17.49 13.40
N GLN A 389 -16.86 -18.80 13.29
CA GLN A 389 -17.98 -19.73 13.49
C GLN A 389 -17.92 -20.44 14.85
N MET A 390 -16.97 -20.09 15.74
CA MET A 390 -16.85 -20.65 17.08
C MET A 390 -17.69 -19.89 18.11
N ALA A 391 -17.86 -20.52 19.28
CA ALA A 391 -18.53 -19.92 20.41
C ALA A 391 -17.72 -18.74 20.97
N SER A 392 -18.41 -17.80 21.60
CA SER A 392 -17.80 -16.64 22.25
C SER A 392 -16.91 -17.05 23.41
N ALA A 393 -15.83 -16.32 23.62
CA ALA A 393 -15.05 -16.45 24.85
C ALA A 393 -15.82 -15.83 26.03
N VAL A 394 -15.69 -16.45 27.18
CA VAL A 394 -16.41 -16.05 28.40
C VAL A 394 -15.39 -15.73 29.47
N TYR A 395 -15.55 -14.57 30.06
CA TYR A 395 -14.75 -14.07 31.15
C TYR A 395 -15.62 -13.85 32.38
N ASP A 396 -15.14 -14.22 33.55
CA ASP A 396 -15.67 -13.76 34.81
C ASP A 396 -14.95 -12.45 35.19
N ALA A 397 -15.60 -11.33 34.94
CA ALA A 397 -15.08 -10.00 35.25
C ALA A 397 -15.54 -9.58 36.67
N THR A 398 -14.58 -9.15 37.50
CA THR A 398 -14.82 -8.64 38.85
C THR A 398 -14.37 -7.18 38.89
N SER A 399 -15.23 -6.31 39.42
CA SER A 399 -14.93 -4.91 39.69
C SER A 399 -15.14 -4.64 41.16
N ILE A 400 -14.16 -4.03 41.84
CA ILE A 400 -14.20 -3.71 43.29
C ILE A 400 -14.03 -2.20 43.41
N ASP A 401 -14.98 -1.55 44.06
CA ASP A 401 -14.89 -0.15 44.42
C ASP A 401 -14.49 -0.02 45.90
N LEU A 402 -13.44 0.76 46.13
CA LEU A 402 -12.90 1.07 47.44
C LEU A 402 -13.14 2.56 47.73
N GLN A 403 -13.65 2.87 48.91
CA GLN A 403 -13.76 4.24 49.39
C GLN A 403 -12.70 4.52 50.46
N ALA A 404 -11.96 5.60 50.26
CA ALA A 404 -11.00 6.15 51.20
C ALA A 404 -11.25 7.67 51.29
N GLU A 405 -11.77 8.15 52.41
CA GLU A 405 -12.22 9.55 52.56
C GLU A 405 -13.12 9.99 51.38
N ARG A 406 -12.73 11.04 50.66
CA ARG A 406 -13.44 11.59 49.51
C ARG A 406 -13.12 10.90 48.20
N CYS A 407 -12.21 9.94 48.19
CA CYS A 407 -11.68 9.29 47.00
C CYS A 407 -12.26 7.89 46.81
N ARG A 408 -12.71 7.59 45.59
CA ARG A 408 -13.10 6.25 45.19
C ARG A 408 -12.07 5.66 44.28
N PHE A 409 -11.57 4.50 44.67
CA PHE A 409 -10.64 3.71 43.85
C PHE A 409 -11.37 2.50 43.25
N ARG A 410 -10.99 2.11 42.09
CA ARG A 410 -11.54 0.94 41.38
C ARG A 410 -10.44 -0.04 41.01
N ALA A 411 -10.65 -1.29 41.36
CA ALA A 411 -9.87 -2.41 40.82
C ALA A 411 -10.74 -3.24 39.90
N THR A 412 -10.21 -3.61 38.78
CA THR A 412 -10.84 -4.52 37.80
C THR A 412 -9.95 -5.70 37.57
N GLY A 413 -10.55 -6.87 37.43
CA GLY A 413 -9.84 -8.11 37.10
C GLY A 413 -10.75 -9.02 36.32
N GLN A 414 -10.19 -9.83 35.44
CA GLN A 414 -10.96 -10.82 34.70
C GLN A 414 -10.23 -12.14 34.61
N ILE A 415 -10.99 -13.22 34.68
CA ILE A 415 -10.51 -14.58 34.55
C ILE A 415 -11.19 -15.21 33.35
N LEU A 416 -10.38 -15.80 32.45
CA LEU A 416 -10.90 -16.54 31.34
C LEU A 416 -11.56 -17.84 31.83
N LYS A 417 -12.89 -17.92 31.67
CA LYS A 417 -13.70 -19.08 32.07
C LYS A 417 -13.83 -20.09 30.93
N PHE A 418 -13.97 -19.58 29.71
CA PHE A 418 -14.05 -20.37 28.50
C PHE A 418 -13.36 -19.62 27.36
N ASP A 419 -12.39 -20.27 26.70
CA ASP A 419 -11.57 -19.61 25.70
C ASP A 419 -12.28 -19.41 24.33
N GLY A 420 -13.29 -20.26 24.02
CA GLY A 420 -14.05 -20.10 22.80
C GLY A 420 -13.19 -19.91 21.54
N PHE A 421 -13.55 -18.91 20.75
CA PHE A 421 -12.82 -18.61 19.50
C PHE A 421 -11.37 -18.15 19.70
N ILE A 422 -11.00 -17.62 20.87
CA ILE A 422 -9.64 -17.14 21.17
C ILE A 422 -8.62 -18.27 21.10
N ARG A 423 -9.05 -19.52 21.34
CA ARG A 423 -8.22 -20.72 21.17
C ARG A 423 -7.58 -20.83 19.79
N VAL A 424 -8.24 -20.30 18.76
CA VAL A 424 -7.80 -20.39 17.36
C VAL A 424 -7.25 -19.06 16.85
N TYR A 425 -7.88 -17.97 17.23
CA TYR A 425 -7.55 -16.66 16.65
C TYR A 425 -7.81 -15.49 17.60
N THR A 426 -6.81 -14.61 17.68
CA THR A 426 -6.91 -13.28 18.27
C THR A 426 -6.46 -12.24 17.26
N GLU A 427 -7.04 -11.04 17.25
CA GLU A 427 -6.60 -9.97 16.37
C GLU A 427 -5.22 -9.43 16.76
N GLY A 428 -4.44 -8.97 15.76
CA GLY A 428 -3.20 -8.28 16.02
C GLY A 428 -3.47 -6.86 16.55
N ARG A 429 -2.68 -6.40 17.53
CA ARG A 429 -2.71 -5.02 17.98
C ARG A 429 -1.71 -4.18 17.18
N ASP A 430 -2.00 -2.90 17.01
CA ASP A 430 -1.02 -1.95 16.48
C ASP A 430 -0.09 -1.53 17.63
N ASP A 431 1.23 -1.72 17.46
CA ASP A 431 2.25 -1.39 18.49
C ASP A 431 2.24 0.10 18.91
N ALA A 432 1.50 0.94 18.18
CA ALA A 432 1.40 2.37 18.41
C ALA A 432 0.10 2.79 19.12
N ALA A 433 -0.84 1.88 19.35
CA ALA A 433 -1.97 2.21 20.22
C ALA A 433 -1.46 2.28 21.65
N ALA A 434 -1.20 3.51 22.13
CA ALA A 434 -1.12 3.74 23.56
C ALA A 434 -2.36 3.10 24.20
N PRO A 435 -2.26 2.48 25.39
CA PRO A 435 -3.43 2.04 26.11
C PRO A 435 -4.25 3.30 26.43
N ASN A 436 -5.18 3.64 25.52
CA ASN A 436 -6.24 4.59 25.85
C ASN A 436 -7.05 3.93 26.93
N GLY A 437 -7.14 4.58 28.04
CA GLY A 437 -7.53 4.14 29.38
C GLY A 437 -8.88 3.45 29.57
N ASP A 438 -9.49 2.85 28.58
CA ASP A 438 -10.74 2.08 28.68
C ASP A 438 -10.57 0.56 28.46
N ASP A 439 -9.40 0.08 28.00
CA ASP A 439 -9.08 -1.34 28.04
C ASP A 439 -8.50 -1.71 29.42
N ASP A 440 -9.38 -1.69 30.41
CA ASP A 440 -9.19 -2.18 31.79
C ASP A 440 -9.15 -3.72 31.84
N ASP A 441 -8.58 -4.33 30.79
CA ASP A 441 -8.38 -5.76 30.63
C ASP A 441 -7.11 -6.20 31.40
N THR A 442 -7.00 -5.83 32.69
CA THR A 442 -5.98 -6.44 33.54
C THR A 442 -6.34 -7.92 33.72
N GLU A 443 -5.62 -8.78 33.03
CA GLU A 443 -5.65 -10.21 33.33
C GLU A 443 -5.09 -10.41 34.75
N GLY A 444 -5.98 -10.72 35.70
CA GLY A 444 -5.58 -10.99 37.06
C GLY A 444 -6.79 -11.37 37.91
N GLN A 445 -6.57 -12.30 38.81
CA GLN A 445 -7.57 -12.67 39.81
C GLN A 445 -7.51 -11.68 40.93
N LEU A 446 -8.61 -10.98 41.20
CA LEU A 446 -8.79 -10.20 42.42
C LEU A 446 -9.13 -11.14 43.60
N PRO A 447 -8.66 -10.82 44.83
CA PRO A 447 -9.02 -11.62 45.99
C PRO A 447 -10.54 -11.58 46.22
N PRO A 448 -11.10 -12.59 46.89
CA PRO A 448 -12.51 -12.58 47.25
C PRO A 448 -12.73 -11.57 48.38
N LEU A 449 -13.44 -10.48 48.06
CA LEU A 449 -13.82 -9.42 48.99
C LEU A 449 -15.34 -9.29 49.04
N THR A 450 -15.81 -8.72 50.13
CA THR A 450 -17.24 -8.43 50.35
C THR A 450 -17.47 -6.95 50.65
N ALA A 451 -18.62 -6.42 50.25
CA ALA A 451 -18.98 -5.04 50.57
C ALA A 451 -19.05 -4.83 52.12
N GLY A 452 -18.47 -3.73 52.58
CA GLY A 452 -18.31 -3.40 54.01
C GLY A 452 -16.96 -3.89 54.59
N GLU A 453 -16.20 -4.70 53.91
CA GLU A 453 -14.87 -5.18 54.33
C GLU A 453 -13.84 -4.02 54.29
N THR A 454 -12.97 -3.98 55.30
CA THR A 454 -11.86 -3.02 55.35
C THR A 454 -10.60 -3.68 54.75
N VAL A 455 -9.91 -2.93 53.92
CA VAL A 455 -8.64 -3.33 53.33
C VAL A 455 -7.51 -2.46 53.87
N LYS A 456 -6.32 -3.02 53.92
CA LYS A 456 -5.12 -2.31 54.36
C LYS A 456 -4.43 -1.67 53.21
N LEU A 457 -4.18 -0.37 53.24
CA LEU A 457 -3.30 0.32 52.30
C LEU A 457 -1.86 -0.13 52.52
N LEU A 458 -1.20 -0.60 51.47
CA LEU A 458 0.22 -0.94 51.49
C LEU A 458 1.06 0.21 50.92
N GLU A 459 0.65 0.78 49.80
CA GLU A 459 1.41 1.79 49.07
C GLU A 459 0.51 2.64 48.20
N LEU A 460 0.81 3.93 48.08
CA LEU A 460 0.23 4.83 47.09
C LEU A 460 1.24 5.11 46.02
N LEU A 461 0.85 4.95 44.74
CA LEU A 461 1.68 5.05 43.56
C LEU A 461 1.17 6.18 42.67
N PRO A 462 1.60 7.44 42.91
CA PRO A 462 1.33 8.53 41.99
C PRO A 462 2.32 8.47 40.81
N GLU A 463 1.81 8.44 39.61
CA GLU A 463 2.62 8.42 38.37
C GLU A 463 2.33 9.64 37.51
N GLN A 464 3.41 10.31 37.09
CA GLN A 464 3.38 11.44 36.19
C GLN A 464 3.35 10.97 34.75
N HIS A 465 2.46 11.49 33.95
CA HIS A 465 2.32 11.20 32.54
C HIS A 465 2.23 12.49 31.72
N PHE A 466 2.54 12.38 30.46
CA PHE A 466 2.30 13.44 29.47
C PHE A 466 1.49 12.88 28.31
N THR A 467 0.49 13.64 27.86
CA THR A 467 -0.28 13.26 26.68
C THR A 467 0.66 13.05 25.49
N GLN A 468 0.36 12.07 24.67
CA GLN A 468 1.15 11.73 23.50
C GLN A 468 0.46 12.23 22.22
N PRO A 469 1.22 12.64 21.20
CA PRO A 469 0.64 12.99 19.92
C PRO A 469 -0.01 11.76 19.28
N PRO A 470 -0.98 11.95 18.35
CA PRO A 470 -1.55 10.84 17.63
C PRO A 470 -0.43 10.07 16.89
N PRO A 471 -0.46 8.74 16.85
CA PRO A 471 0.58 7.96 16.21
C PRO A 471 0.59 8.17 14.69
N ARG A 472 1.80 8.12 14.10
CA ARG A 472 1.91 8.06 12.63
C ARG A 472 1.27 6.80 12.10
N PHE A 473 0.69 6.91 10.92
CA PHE A 473 0.13 5.75 10.25
C PHE A 473 1.21 4.71 9.90
N THR A 474 0.87 3.45 10.06
CA THR A 474 1.49 2.33 9.36
C THR A 474 0.71 2.06 8.06
N GLN A 475 1.18 1.15 7.21
CA GLN A 475 0.38 0.76 6.03
C GLN A 475 -0.97 0.15 6.46
N ALA A 476 -1.01 -0.59 7.58
CA ALA A 476 -2.23 -1.18 8.11
C ALA A 476 -3.22 -0.13 8.62
N THR A 477 -2.75 0.82 9.45
CA THR A 477 -3.63 1.85 10.02
C THR A 477 -4.07 2.87 8.98
N LEU A 478 -3.27 3.14 7.93
CA LEU A 478 -3.72 3.98 6.82
C LEU A 478 -4.83 3.29 6.00
N ILE A 479 -4.73 1.98 5.76
CA ILE A 479 -5.81 1.24 5.10
C ILE A 479 -7.08 1.25 5.95
N LYS A 480 -6.94 1.12 7.28
CA LYS A 480 -8.07 1.23 8.21
C LYS A 480 -8.72 2.60 8.13
N GLU A 481 -7.93 3.68 8.18
CA GLU A 481 -8.41 5.05 8.07
C GLU A 481 -9.14 5.30 6.74
N MET A 482 -8.55 4.85 5.62
CA MET A 482 -9.18 4.96 4.30
C MET A 482 -10.49 4.18 4.21
N GLU A 483 -10.57 3.00 4.83
CA GLU A 483 -11.78 2.19 4.89
C GLU A 483 -12.88 2.86 5.73
N GLU A 484 -12.52 3.45 6.87
CA GLU A 484 -13.45 4.15 7.77
C GLU A 484 -14.01 5.43 7.15
N GLN A 485 -13.25 6.07 6.26
CA GLN A 485 -13.64 7.25 5.51
C GLN A 485 -14.19 6.94 4.10
N ASP A 486 -14.49 5.69 3.78
CA ASP A 486 -14.99 5.22 2.49
C ASP A 486 -14.10 5.60 1.27
N ILE A 487 -12.80 5.82 1.50
CA ILE A 487 -11.81 6.17 0.48
C ILE A 487 -11.16 4.92 -0.12
N GLY A 488 -11.33 4.73 -1.41
CA GLY A 488 -10.82 3.56 -2.13
C GLY A 488 -11.75 2.36 -2.04
N ARG A 489 -11.32 1.25 -2.61
CA ARG A 489 -12.08 -0.01 -2.67
C ARG A 489 -11.11 -1.19 -2.62
N PRO A 490 -11.56 -2.43 -2.41
CA PRO A 490 -10.72 -3.63 -2.33
C PRO A 490 -9.68 -3.77 -3.44
N SER A 491 -9.98 -3.32 -4.64
CA SER A 491 -9.05 -3.37 -5.79
C SER A 491 -7.94 -2.31 -5.75
N THR A 492 -8.07 -1.24 -4.95
CA THR A 492 -7.19 -0.06 -5.03
C THR A 492 -6.24 0.14 -3.87
N TYR A 493 -6.52 -0.34 -2.65
CA TYR A 493 -5.68 -0.11 -1.47
C TYR A 493 -4.20 -0.44 -1.72
N ALA A 494 -3.90 -1.63 -2.22
CA ALA A 494 -2.53 -2.07 -2.48
C ALA A 494 -1.81 -1.23 -3.54
N SER A 495 -2.54 -0.75 -4.56
CA SER A 495 -1.97 0.09 -5.62
C SER A 495 -1.71 1.52 -5.16
N ILE A 496 -2.55 2.08 -4.29
CA ILE A 496 -2.37 3.39 -3.67
C ILE A 496 -1.11 3.38 -2.82
N MET A 497 -0.97 2.42 -1.87
CA MET A 497 0.22 2.25 -1.05
C MET A 497 1.50 2.15 -1.87
N GLY A 498 1.50 1.30 -2.89
CA GLY A 498 2.64 1.17 -3.80
C GLY A 498 2.97 2.46 -4.53
N THR A 499 1.97 3.24 -4.92
CA THR A 499 2.16 4.47 -5.68
C THR A 499 2.75 5.59 -4.84
N ILE A 500 2.21 5.87 -3.64
CA ILE A 500 2.68 6.95 -2.77
C ILE A 500 4.12 6.73 -2.32
N LEU A 501 4.51 5.48 -2.03
CA LEU A 501 5.89 5.10 -1.69
C LEU A 501 6.84 5.18 -2.91
N ASN A 502 6.43 4.64 -4.08
CA ASN A 502 7.26 4.65 -5.29
C ASN A 502 7.48 6.07 -5.85
N LYS A 503 6.58 6.99 -5.57
CA LYS A 503 6.70 8.42 -5.97
C LYS A 503 7.48 9.25 -4.96
N GLU A 504 7.89 8.64 -3.86
CA GLU A 504 8.65 9.31 -2.80
C GLU A 504 7.87 10.47 -2.15
N TYR A 505 6.52 10.43 -2.19
CA TYR A 505 5.69 11.39 -1.44
C TYR A 505 5.69 11.05 0.05
N VAL A 506 5.81 9.78 0.35
CA VAL A 506 5.86 9.21 1.68
C VAL A 506 7.03 8.23 1.74
N ILE A 507 7.69 8.17 2.87
CA ILE A 507 8.71 7.17 3.20
C ILE A 507 8.24 6.35 4.38
N GLU A 508 8.79 5.15 4.50
CA GLU A 508 8.59 4.27 5.64
C GLU A 508 9.83 4.33 6.53
N ASP A 509 9.67 4.63 7.82
CA ASP A 509 10.76 4.65 8.79
C ASP A 509 11.14 3.22 9.24
N ASP A 510 12.15 3.10 10.11
CA ASP A 510 12.64 1.82 10.61
C ASP A 510 11.57 1.06 11.44
N GLN A 511 10.58 1.77 11.98
CA GLN A 511 9.43 1.22 12.70
C GLN A 511 8.22 0.96 11.79
N ARG A 512 8.41 1.05 10.47
CA ARG A 512 7.36 0.90 9.43
C ARG A 512 6.25 1.94 9.52
N ARG A 513 6.52 3.10 10.08
CA ARG A 513 5.59 4.23 10.12
C ARG A 513 5.75 5.08 8.88
N LEU A 514 4.64 5.56 8.34
CA LEU A 514 4.59 6.40 7.16
C LEU A 514 4.85 7.85 7.55
N LYS A 515 5.87 8.44 6.95
CA LYS A 515 6.23 9.84 7.13
C LYS A 515 6.18 10.56 5.80
N PRO A 516 5.50 11.71 5.68
CA PRO A 516 5.52 12.49 4.45
C PRO A 516 6.91 13.09 4.22
N THR A 517 7.31 13.20 2.96
CA THR A 517 8.51 13.92 2.57
C THR A 517 8.20 15.39 2.35
N GLU A 518 9.21 16.25 2.26
CA GLU A 518 9.03 17.65 1.83
C GLU A 518 8.28 17.73 0.49
N LEU A 519 8.57 16.80 -0.41
CA LEU A 519 7.87 16.67 -1.69
C LEU A 519 6.40 16.30 -1.49
N GLY A 520 6.10 15.43 -0.55
CA GLY A 520 4.73 15.04 -0.20
C GLY A 520 3.94 16.24 0.29
N PHE A 521 4.46 16.99 1.25
CA PHE A 521 3.85 18.23 1.74
C PHE A 521 3.64 19.25 0.61
N LEU A 522 4.71 19.55 -0.15
CA LEU A 522 4.63 20.52 -1.23
C LEU A 522 3.56 20.17 -2.26
N VAL A 523 3.53 18.91 -2.73
CA VAL A 523 2.53 18.47 -3.73
C VAL A 523 1.12 18.53 -3.15
N THR A 524 0.94 18.12 -1.90
CA THR A 524 -0.35 18.20 -1.21
C THR A 524 -0.83 19.65 -1.10
N ASP A 525 0.02 20.58 -0.64
CA ASP A 525 -0.36 21.97 -0.46
C ASP A 525 -0.72 22.66 -1.78
N LEU A 526 0.06 22.41 -2.84
CA LEU A 526 -0.23 22.95 -4.16
C LEU A 526 -1.56 22.42 -4.70
N LEU A 527 -1.82 21.14 -4.51
CA LEU A 527 -3.04 20.51 -5.02
C LEU A 527 -4.26 20.90 -4.20
N VAL A 528 -4.19 20.88 -2.86
CA VAL A 528 -5.30 21.27 -1.97
C VAL A 528 -5.65 22.74 -2.17
N GLY A 529 -4.65 23.62 -2.27
CA GLY A 529 -4.89 25.04 -2.51
C GLY A 529 -5.52 25.37 -3.87
N SER A 530 -5.31 24.51 -4.88
CA SER A 530 -5.84 24.75 -6.23
C SER A 530 -7.08 23.92 -6.56
N PHE A 531 -7.30 22.78 -5.88
CA PHE A 531 -8.39 21.83 -6.12
C PHE A 531 -8.98 21.36 -4.79
N PRO A 532 -9.55 22.25 -3.98
CA PRO A 532 -10.00 21.93 -2.62
C PRO A 532 -11.06 20.81 -2.63
N ASP A 533 -12.00 20.83 -3.58
CA ASP A 533 -13.07 19.86 -3.66
C ASP A 533 -12.58 18.47 -4.10
N VAL A 534 -11.79 18.41 -5.17
CA VAL A 534 -11.33 17.13 -5.76
C VAL A 534 -10.42 16.33 -4.83
N LEU A 535 -9.76 17.03 -3.91
CA LEU A 535 -8.86 16.43 -2.90
C LEU A 535 -9.47 16.40 -1.50
N ASN A 536 -10.75 16.71 -1.39
CA ASN A 536 -11.51 16.54 -0.17
C ASN A 536 -11.82 15.05 0.07
N VAL A 537 -11.82 14.65 1.32
CA VAL A 537 -12.09 13.28 1.78
C VAL A 537 -13.55 12.91 1.47
N GLU A 538 -14.49 13.73 1.89
CA GLU A 538 -15.93 13.52 1.70
C GLU A 538 -16.31 13.49 0.21
N PHE A 539 -15.71 14.36 -0.60
CA PHE A 539 -15.90 14.34 -2.04
C PHE A 539 -15.37 13.05 -2.68
N THR A 540 -14.23 12.57 -2.20
CA THR A 540 -13.65 11.31 -2.72
C THR A 540 -14.53 10.11 -2.35
N ALA A 541 -15.09 10.10 -1.15
CA ALA A 541 -16.04 9.07 -0.70
C ALA A 541 -17.34 9.13 -1.53
N SER A 542 -17.92 10.33 -1.72
CA SER A 542 -19.15 10.49 -2.51
C SER A 542 -18.98 10.06 -3.97
N MET A 543 -17.82 10.29 -4.56
CA MET A 543 -17.51 9.79 -5.92
C MET A 543 -17.41 8.26 -5.99
N GLU A 544 -16.96 7.60 -4.94
CA GLU A 544 -16.98 6.13 -4.88
C GLU A 544 -18.42 5.62 -4.73
N ASP A 545 -19.28 6.32 -3.98
CA ASP A 545 -20.71 5.99 -3.87
C ASP A 545 -21.46 6.25 -5.19
N GLU A 546 -21.11 7.31 -5.94
CA GLU A 546 -21.64 7.51 -7.30
C GLU A 546 -21.25 6.37 -8.26
N LEU A 547 -20.01 5.87 -8.16
CA LEU A 547 -19.58 4.71 -8.94
C LEU A 547 -20.34 3.43 -8.55
N ASP A 548 -20.65 3.26 -7.27
CA ASP A 548 -21.50 2.16 -6.80
C ASP A 548 -22.95 2.32 -7.29
N ALA A 549 -23.50 3.54 -7.29
CA ALA A 549 -24.83 3.83 -7.86
C ALA A 549 -24.92 3.55 -9.38
N ILE A 550 -23.82 3.80 -10.12
CA ILE A 550 -23.74 3.43 -11.55
C ILE A 550 -23.77 1.89 -11.70
N GLU A 551 -23.05 1.17 -10.84
CA GLU A 551 -23.03 -0.29 -10.83
C GLU A 551 -24.41 -0.90 -10.58
N GLU A 552 -25.18 -0.28 -9.70
CA GLU A 552 -26.55 -0.67 -9.40
C GLU A 552 -27.57 -0.23 -10.47
N GLY A 553 -27.14 0.50 -11.49
CA GLY A 553 -28.03 1.02 -12.55
C GLY A 553 -28.91 2.19 -12.10
N LYS A 554 -28.65 2.78 -10.92
CA LYS A 554 -29.40 3.92 -10.37
C LYS A 554 -29.03 5.23 -11.04
N GLU A 555 -27.84 5.30 -11.65
CA GLU A 555 -27.29 6.49 -12.27
C GLU A 555 -26.60 6.20 -13.62
N HIS A 556 -26.63 7.19 -14.52
CA HIS A 556 -25.95 7.11 -15.81
C HIS A 556 -24.53 7.67 -15.69
N TRP A 557 -23.54 6.87 -16.08
CA TRP A 557 -22.13 7.20 -15.90
C TRP A 557 -21.69 8.54 -16.53
N SER A 558 -22.23 8.94 -17.70
CA SER A 558 -21.83 10.20 -18.33
C SER A 558 -22.37 11.42 -17.61
N GLN A 559 -23.50 11.30 -16.88
CA GLN A 559 -24.02 12.39 -16.05
C GLN A 559 -23.13 12.62 -14.82
N ALA A 560 -22.70 11.54 -14.15
CA ALA A 560 -21.73 11.62 -13.07
C ALA A 560 -20.43 12.29 -13.55
N MET A 561 -19.93 11.92 -14.74
CA MET A 561 -18.73 12.54 -15.32
C MET A 561 -18.93 14.03 -15.61
N ARG A 562 -20.10 14.48 -16.05
CA ARG A 562 -20.37 15.92 -16.28
C ARG A 562 -20.41 16.71 -14.98
N ARG A 563 -21.05 16.16 -13.92
CA ARG A 563 -21.06 16.83 -12.60
C ARG A 563 -19.66 17.03 -12.07
N PHE A 564 -18.81 16.03 -12.22
CA PHE A 564 -17.39 16.13 -11.85
C PHE A 564 -16.63 17.12 -12.73
N TRP A 565 -16.78 17.04 -14.06
CA TRP A 565 -15.91 17.76 -14.99
C TRP A 565 -16.11 19.27 -14.95
N VAL A 566 -17.36 19.74 -14.85
CA VAL A 566 -17.66 21.18 -14.94
C VAL A 566 -16.94 22.03 -13.87
N PRO A 567 -16.99 21.71 -12.57
CA PRO A 567 -16.21 22.43 -11.56
C PRO A 567 -14.70 22.18 -11.71
N PHE A 568 -14.29 20.94 -11.98
CA PHE A 568 -12.88 20.59 -12.13
C PHE A 568 -12.18 21.33 -13.27
N ALA A 569 -12.84 21.54 -14.39
CA ALA A 569 -12.30 22.28 -15.53
C ALA A 569 -12.03 23.76 -15.16
N LYS A 570 -12.93 24.40 -14.41
CA LYS A 570 -12.76 25.79 -13.92
C LYS A 570 -11.58 25.90 -12.97
N ASP A 571 -11.47 24.96 -12.03
CA ASP A 571 -10.33 24.93 -11.12
C ASP A 571 -9.02 24.68 -11.86
N LEU A 572 -9.03 23.86 -12.91
CA LEU A 572 -7.86 23.59 -13.72
C LEU A 572 -7.37 24.84 -14.46
N GLU A 573 -8.30 25.62 -15.05
CA GLU A 573 -7.99 26.92 -15.70
C GLU A 573 -7.40 27.91 -14.70
N ARG A 574 -8.02 28.05 -13.53
CA ARG A 574 -7.53 28.89 -12.45
C ARG A 574 -6.13 28.44 -11.98
N ALA A 575 -5.93 27.15 -11.75
CA ALA A 575 -4.67 26.61 -11.28
C ALA A 575 -3.52 26.75 -12.27
N GLN A 576 -3.77 26.77 -13.58
CA GLN A 576 -2.73 27.03 -14.58
C GLN A 576 -2.08 28.40 -14.38
N VAL A 577 -2.86 29.42 -13.97
CA VAL A 577 -2.42 30.79 -13.74
C VAL A 577 -1.93 30.97 -12.30
N GLU A 578 -2.76 30.65 -11.33
CA GLU A 578 -2.59 30.99 -9.92
C GLU A 578 -1.72 30.05 -9.12
N MET A 579 -1.63 28.76 -9.52
CA MET A 579 -0.80 27.78 -8.78
C MET A 579 0.67 28.23 -8.77
N ARG A 580 1.24 28.28 -7.58
CA ARG A 580 2.63 28.65 -7.29
C ARG A 580 3.61 27.88 -8.18
N ASP A 581 4.52 28.60 -8.85
CA ASP A 581 5.55 28.01 -9.72
C ASP A 581 6.85 27.77 -8.94
N VAL A 582 6.86 26.73 -8.14
CA VAL A 582 7.99 26.32 -7.29
C VAL A 582 9.27 26.08 -8.09
N LYS A 583 9.14 25.64 -9.34
CA LYS A 583 10.28 25.37 -10.22
C LYS A 583 11.05 26.65 -10.60
N ARG A 584 10.35 27.76 -10.71
CA ARG A 584 10.91 29.08 -11.06
C ARG A 584 11.14 29.97 -9.86
N GLU A 585 10.60 29.61 -8.72
CA GLU A 585 10.69 30.38 -7.50
C GLU A 585 12.12 30.45 -7.00
N GLU A 586 12.58 31.66 -6.68
CA GLU A 586 13.84 31.95 -6.06
C GLU A 586 13.57 32.71 -4.77
N ARG A 587 13.81 32.10 -3.63
CA ARG A 587 13.64 32.75 -2.34
C ARG A 587 15.00 33.29 -1.87
N PRO A 588 15.19 34.63 -1.78
CA PRO A 588 16.42 35.22 -1.32
C PRO A 588 16.72 34.79 0.14
N THR A 589 17.98 34.75 0.47
CA THR A 589 18.49 34.49 1.82
C THR A 589 19.51 35.55 2.21
N ASP A 590 19.81 35.66 3.49
CA ASP A 590 20.84 36.56 4.01
C ASP A 590 22.27 36.03 3.77
N LEU A 591 22.41 34.90 3.12
CA LEU A 591 23.68 34.25 2.86
C LEU A 591 24.32 34.77 1.57
N THR A 592 25.64 34.92 1.59
CA THR A 592 26.45 35.31 0.43
C THR A 592 27.20 34.10 -0.14
N CYS A 593 27.39 34.08 -1.42
CA CYS A 593 28.12 33.03 -2.11
C CYS A 593 29.64 33.16 -1.89
N GLU A 594 30.25 32.16 -1.30
CA GLU A 594 31.70 32.11 -1.03
C GLU A 594 32.56 32.23 -2.30
N LYS A 595 32.02 31.91 -3.49
CA LYS A 595 32.77 31.91 -4.75
C LYS A 595 32.71 33.22 -5.51
N CYS A 596 31.64 33.98 -5.41
CA CYS A 596 31.45 35.20 -6.22
C CYS A 596 30.86 36.39 -5.46
N GLY A 597 30.56 36.25 -4.17
CA GLY A 597 30.06 37.34 -3.30
C GLY A 597 28.61 37.73 -3.55
N LYS A 598 27.92 37.16 -4.56
CA LYS A 598 26.48 37.42 -4.80
C LYS A 598 25.62 36.69 -3.77
N GLY A 599 24.37 37.16 -3.53
CA GLY A 599 23.44 36.51 -2.60
C GLY A 599 23.11 35.06 -2.97
N MET A 600 22.82 34.29 -1.97
CA MET A 600 22.31 32.91 -2.17
C MET A 600 20.78 32.93 -2.15
N VAL A 601 20.17 32.07 -2.97
CA VAL A 601 18.72 31.89 -3.05
C VAL A 601 18.36 30.43 -2.83
N ILE A 602 17.22 30.18 -2.19
CA ILE A 602 16.66 28.84 -2.09
C ILE A 602 15.93 28.53 -3.39
N LYS A 603 16.27 27.38 -3.97
CA LYS A 603 15.59 26.82 -5.13
C LYS A 603 15.11 25.41 -4.82
N TRP A 604 14.08 24.96 -5.51
CA TRP A 604 13.59 23.59 -5.43
C TRP A 604 14.30 22.71 -6.46
N GLY A 605 14.95 21.65 -5.97
CA GLY A 605 15.67 20.68 -6.79
C GLY A 605 14.98 19.32 -6.83
N ARG A 606 15.69 18.33 -7.37
CA ARG A 606 15.18 16.95 -7.43
C ARG A 606 14.99 16.32 -6.05
N ARG A 607 15.72 16.77 -5.04
CA ARG A 607 15.79 16.17 -3.70
C ARG A 607 15.22 17.06 -2.59
N GLY A 608 14.54 18.13 -2.94
CA GLY A 608 14.04 19.13 -2.02
C GLY A 608 14.69 20.49 -2.24
N GLU A 609 14.63 21.34 -1.25
CA GLU A 609 15.21 22.68 -1.27
C GLU A 609 16.73 22.62 -1.23
N PHE A 610 17.39 23.55 -1.91
CA PHE A 610 18.84 23.74 -1.86
C PHE A 610 19.20 25.21 -2.06
N LEU A 611 20.35 25.61 -1.54
CA LEU A 611 20.90 26.94 -1.78
C LEU A 611 21.62 26.97 -3.13
N ALA A 612 21.33 28.00 -3.93
CA ALA A 612 21.98 28.27 -5.20
C ALA A 612 22.45 29.72 -5.24
N CYS A 613 23.55 29.96 -5.92
CA CYS A 613 24.02 31.33 -6.14
C CYS A 613 23.09 32.06 -7.13
N SER A 614 22.67 33.31 -6.81
CA SER A 614 21.87 34.17 -7.69
C SER A 614 22.64 34.57 -8.96
N GLY A 615 23.96 34.41 -8.99
CA GLY A 615 24.79 34.64 -10.16
C GLY A 615 24.80 33.50 -11.21
N TYR A 616 23.88 32.55 -11.13
CA TYR A 616 23.74 31.51 -12.18
C TYR A 616 23.32 32.17 -13.52
N PRO A 617 23.87 31.75 -14.65
CA PRO A 617 24.75 30.60 -14.93
C PRO A 617 26.27 30.81 -14.76
N GLU A 618 26.73 32.04 -14.50
CA GLU A 618 28.16 32.38 -14.35
C GLU A 618 28.75 31.70 -13.09
N CYS A 619 28.05 31.77 -11.97
CA CYS A 619 28.38 31.06 -10.77
C CYS A 619 27.42 29.91 -10.53
N ARG A 620 27.98 28.70 -10.49
CA ARG A 620 27.20 27.46 -10.31
C ARG A 620 27.31 26.88 -8.89
N ASN A 621 27.59 27.75 -7.91
CA ASN A 621 27.69 27.30 -6.53
C ASN A 621 26.33 26.85 -6.00
N THR A 622 26.28 25.67 -5.42
CA THR A 622 25.09 25.10 -4.78
C THR A 622 25.48 24.34 -3.53
N MET A 623 24.67 24.40 -2.48
CA MET A 623 24.90 23.67 -1.24
C MET A 623 23.58 23.23 -0.62
N ASN A 624 23.61 22.20 0.20
CA ASN A 624 22.49 21.83 1.04
C ASN A 624 22.45 22.74 2.26
N PHE A 625 21.33 22.73 2.96
CA PHE A 625 21.16 23.47 4.20
C PHE A 625 20.20 22.75 5.14
N THR A 626 20.30 23.05 6.41
CA THR A 626 19.33 22.71 7.44
C THR A 626 18.72 24.00 7.99
N ARG A 627 17.64 23.88 8.77
CA ARG A 627 17.06 24.98 9.53
C ARG A 627 17.30 24.71 11.01
N ASP A 628 17.79 25.73 11.74
CA ASP A 628 17.88 25.65 13.19
C ASP A 628 16.49 25.74 13.87
N GLU A 629 16.46 25.65 15.19
CA GLU A 629 15.21 25.72 15.99
C GLU A 629 14.44 27.04 15.77
N ASN A 630 15.09 28.09 15.33
CA ASN A 630 14.51 29.39 15.02
C ASN A 630 14.14 29.54 13.53
N GLY A 631 14.29 28.49 12.74
CA GLY A 631 14.02 28.49 11.29
C GLY A 631 15.10 29.17 10.43
N LYS A 632 16.24 29.57 11.02
CA LYS A 632 17.35 30.21 10.29
C LYS A 632 18.08 29.17 9.44
N ILE A 633 18.45 29.57 8.24
CA ILE A 633 19.13 28.72 7.26
C ILE A 633 20.59 28.54 7.66
N VAL A 634 20.99 27.30 7.87
CA VAL A 634 22.37 26.89 8.18
C VAL A 634 22.90 26.05 7.02
N PRO A 635 23.88 26.54 6.24
CA PRO A 635 24.49 25.77 5.17
C PRO A 635 25.16 24.51 5.71
N GLU A 636 24.92 23.38 5.07
CA GLU A 636 25.63 22.15 5.36
C GLU A 636 27.02 22.19 4.71
N ALA A 637 28.06 22.05 5.51
CA ALA A 637 29.42 21.87 4.99
C ALA A 637 29.47 20.57 4.18
N PRO A 638 30.14 20.55 3.01
CA PRO A 638 30.32 19.32 2.25
C PRO A 638 31.04 18.27 3.11
N GLU A 639 30.50 17.08 3.22
CA GLU A 639 31.15 15.95 3.86
C GLU A 639 32.49 15.66 3.13
N VAL A 640 33.62 16.06 3.75
CA VAL A 640 34.94 15.86 3.19
C VAL A 640 35.44 14.47 3.58
N VAL A 641 35.99 13.75 2.62
CA VAL A 641 36.63 12.45 2.86
C VAL A 641 38.14 12.72 3.08
N ASP A 642 38.73 12.10 4.10
CA ASP A 642 40.16 12.24 4.41
C ASP A 642 41.11 11.67 3.34
N GLU A 643 40.83 12.02 2.09
CA GLU A 643 41.57 11.55 0.94
C GLU A 643 41.77 12.69 -0.06
N ALA A 644 42.98 12.85 -0.52
CA ALA A 644 43.32 13.78 -1.59
C ALA A 644 43.03 13.19 -2.96
N CYS A 645 42.67 14.02 -3.92
CA CYS A 645 42.44 13.64 -5.29
C CYS A 645 43.75 13.20 -5.97
N GLU A 646 43.81 11.99 -6.46
CA GLU A 646 44.98 11.42 -7.15
C GLU A 646 45.40 12.21 -8.42
N LEU A 647 44.50 13.02 -9.01
CA LEU A 647 44.78 13.79 -10.21
C LEU A 647 45.19 15.22 -9.95
N CYS A 648 44.74 15.86 -8.86
CA CYS A 648 45.02 17.29 -8.63
C CYS A 648 45.32 17.66 -7.18
N GLY A 649 45.44 16.71 -6.27
CA GLY A 649 45.78 16.90 -4.86
C GLY A 649 44.74 17.59 -3.99
N LYS A 650 43.60 18.07 -4.57
CA LYS A 650 42.53 18.75 -3.79
C LYS A 650 41.73 17.74 -2.97
N PRO A 651 41.10 18.14 -1.85
CA PRO A 651 40.27 17.26 -1.05
C PRO A 651 39.14 16.60 -1.86
N MET A 652 38.82 15.37 -1.51
CA MET A 652 37.67 14.66 -2.08
C MET A 652 36.45 14.90 -1.19
N GLN A 653 35.29 15.04 -1.82
CA GLN A 653 33.99 15.36 -1.17
C GLN A 653 32.93 14.36 -1.54
N VAL A 654 32.07 14.02 -0.57
CA VAL A 654 30.87 13.24 -0.84
C VAL A 654 29.88 14.08 -1.63
N ARG A 655 29.52 13.59 -2.79
CA ARG A 655 28.52 14.21 -3.67
C ARG A 655 27.43 13.21 -3.99
N PHE A 656 26.31 13.72 -4.42
CA PHE A 656 25.17 12.90 -4.78
C PHE A 656 24.90 12.96 -6.28
N GLY A 657 24.96 11.80 -6.95
CA GLY A 657 24.67 11.66 -8.37
C GLY A 657 23.33 10.94 -8.66
N ARG A 658 23.07 10.69 -9.94
CA ARG A 658 21.90 9.92 -10.41
C ARG A 658 21.81 8.52 -9.78
N PHE A 659 22.93 7.97 -9.34
CA PHE A 659 23.05 6.59 -8.85
C PHE A 659 23.33 6.49 -7.33
N GLY A 660 23.18 7.60 -6.58
CA GLY A 660 23.41 7.66 -5.14
C GLY A 660 24.64 8.50 -4.76
N LYS A 661 25.14 8.32 -3.51
CA LYS A 661 26.35 8.96 -3.01
C LYS A 661 27.57 8.50 -3.84
N PHE A 662 28.45 9.45 -4.18
CA PHE A 662 29.75 9.20 -4.76
C PHE A 662 30.77 10.19 -4.22
N VAL A 663 32.05 9.88 -4.30
CA VAL A 663 33.10 10.78 -3.91
C VAL A 663 33.64 11.49 -5.13
N GLY A 664 33.58 12.81 -5.14
CA GLY A 664 34.05 13.65 -6.24
C GLY A 664 35.10 14.67 -5.80
N CYS A 665 35.99 15.04 -6.69
CA CYS A 665 37.01 16.05 -6.40
C CYS A 665 36.38 17.42 -6.12
N SER A 666 36.85 18.13 -5.11
CA SER A 666 36.44 19.52 -4.81
C SER A 666 36.79 20.49 -5.92
N GLY A 667 37.82 20.17 -6.75
CA GLY A 667 38.28 20.96 -7.89
C GLY A 667 37.36 20.86 -9.14
N TYR A 668 36.20 20.29 -9.07
CA TYR A 668 35.23 20.30 -10.19
C TYR A 668 34.74 21.73 -10.50
N PRO A 669 34.65 22.17 -11.78
CA PRO A 669 34.68 21.37 -13.02
C PRO A 669 36.07 21.10 -13.64
N ASP A 670 37.13 21.69 -13.11
CA ASP A 670 38.49 21.58 -13.66
C ASP A 670 39.02 20.15 -13.50
N CYS A 671 38.82 19.56 -12.34
CA CYS A 671 39.12 18.16 -12.09
C CYS A 671 37.80 17.35 -12.00
N LYS A 672 37.67 16.37 -12.91
CA LYS A 672 36.49 15.53 -13.01
C LYS A 672 36.63 14.16 -12.34
N ASN A 673 37.59 14.03 -11.41
CA ASN A 673 37.82 12.77 -10.72
C ASN A 673 36.61 12.41 -9.84
N ILE A 674 36.05 11.23 -10.06
CA ILE A 674 34.93 10.68 -9.29
C ILE A 674 35.16 9.21 -8.98
N ARG A 675 34.76 8.77 -7.80
CA ARG A 675 34.81 7.37 -7.43
C ARG A 675 33.58 6.95 -6.63
N PRO A 676 33.26 5.65 -6.57
CA PRO A 676 32.16 5.15 -5.74
C PRO A 676 32.36 5.54 -4.26
N PHE A 677 31.27 5.84 -3.56
CA PHE A 677 31.29 6.15 -2.11
C PHE A 677 31.81 4.97 -1.29
N HIS A 678 31.37 3.75 -1.64
CA HIS A 678 31.91 2.52 -1.07
C HIS A 678 33.03 2.00 -1.99
N LYS A 679 34.26 1.98 -1.50
CA LYS A 679 35.36 1.34 -2.21
C LYS A 679 35.08 -0.16 -2.28
N PRO A 680 35.19 -0.77 -3.46
CA PRO A 680 35.13 -2.22 -3.58
C PRO A 680 36.26 -2.85 -2.76
N LYS A 681 35.92 -3.74 -1.83
CA LYS A 681 36.92 -4.43 -0.98
C LYS A 681 37.30 -5.76 -1.60
N PRO A 682 38.57 -6.09 -1.72
CA PRO A 682 39.00 -7.41 -2.16
C PRO A 682 38.60 -8.46 -1.11
N THR A 683 38.23 -9.64 -1.55
CA THR A 683 37.82 -10.75 -0.67
C THR A 683 38.87 -11.83 -0.56
N GLY A 684 39.95 -11.79 -1.33
CA GLY A 684 40.95 -12.85 -1.47
C GLY A 684 40.48 -14.05 -2.31
N ALA A 685 39.23 -14.07 -2.72
CA ALA A 685 38.68 -15.22 -3.47
C ALA A 685 38.93 -15.07 -4.97
N THR A 686 39.64 -16.02 -5.58
CA THR A 686 39.87 -16.07 -7.02
C THR A 686 38.55 -16.36 -7.74
N CYS A 687 38.27 -15.63 -8.79
CA CYS A 687 37.05 -15.79 -9.59
C CYS A 687 36.94 -17.18 -10.23
N LEU A 688 35.92 -17.94 -9.92
CA LEU A 688 35.72 -19.30 -10.45
C LEU A 688 35.39 -19.37 -11.94
N VAL A 689 35.06 -18.23 -12.57
CA VAL A 689 34.70 -18.17 -14.00
C VAL A 689 35.92 -17.87 -14.88
N CYS A 690 36.71 -16.85 -14.53
CA CYS A 690 37.86 -16.48 -15.35
C CYS A 690 39.22 -16.97 -14.79
N GLY A 691 39.28 -17.45 -13.54
CA GLY A 691 40.50 -17.96 -12.90
C GLY A 691 41.64 -16.94 -12.67
N GLN A 692 41.51 -15.71 -13.16
CA GLN A 692 42.55 -14.66 -13.15
C GLN A 692 42.17 -13.45 -12.31
N GLY A 693 40.86 -13.18 -12.15
CA GLY A 693 40.38 -12.04 -11.34
C GLY A 693 40.06 -12.46 -9.92
N GLU A 694 39.95 -11.47 -9.05
CA GLU A 694 39.55 -11.61 -7.66
C GLU A 694 38.12 -11.14 -7.47
N MET A 695 37.39 -11.77 -6.55
CA MET A 695 36.03 -11.32 -6.17
C MET A 695 36.13 -10.12 -5.24
N TYR A 696 35.40 -9.05 -5.59
CA TYR A 696 35.35 -7.80 -4.83
C TYR A 696 33.94 -7.61 -4.27
N GLU A 697 33.88 -7.23 -2.99
CA GLU A 697 32.66 -6.80 -2.34
C GLU A 697 32.17 -5.47 -2.92
N ARG A 698 30.92 -5.41 -3.31
CA ARG A 698 30.26 -4.23 -3.88
C ARG A 698 28.83 -4.07 -3.33
N VAL A 699 28.32 -2.86 -3.39
CA VAL A 699 26.94 -2.55 -3.02
C VAL A 699 26.09 -2.36 -4.28
N SER A 700 24.96 -3.05 -4.36
CA SER A 700 24.02 -2.93 -5.46
C SER A 700 23.23 -1.61 -5.38
N ARG A 701 22.52 -1.23 -6.45
CA ARG A 701 21.66 -0.03 -6.48
C ARG A 701 20.57 -0.02 -5.41
N ARG A 702 20.25 -1.17 -4.83
CA ARG A 702 19.24 -1.34 -3.77
C ARG A 702 19.88 -1.49 -2.37
N GLY A 703 21.14 -1.10 -2.21
CA GLY A 703 21.85 -1.19 -0.93
C GLY A 703 22.30 -2.59 -0.52
N LYS A 704 22.06 -3.66 -1.32
CA LYS A 704 22.48 -5.03 -0.99
C LYS A 704 23.92 -5.28 -1.38
N LEU A 705 24.70 -5.92 -0.48
CA LEU A 705 26.01 -6.44 -0.78
C LEU A 705 25.95 -7.56 -1.83
N PHE A 706 26.92 -7.55 -2.71
CA PHE A 706 27.18 -8.62 -3.67
C PHE A 706 28.68 -8.66 -4.01
N TYR A 707 29.12 -9.75 -4.55
CA TYR A 707 30.54 -9.96 -4.87
C TYR A 707 30.69 -10.19 -6.38
N SER A 708 31.59 -9.44 -7.00
CA SER A 708 31.81 -9.54 -8.46
C SER A 708 33.30 -9.55 -8.79
N CYS A 709 33.61 -10.17 -9.91
CA CYS A 709 35.00 -10.17 -10.40
C CYS A 709 35.50 -8.74 -10.66
N ASN A 710 36.73 -8.45 -10.26
CA ASN A 710 37.37 -7.15 -10.47
C ASN A 710 37.64 -6.85 -11.96
N ARG A 711 37.69 -7.88 -12.81
CA ARG A 711 37.82 -7.75 -14.26
C ARG A 711 36.54 -7.44 -15.03
N TYR A 712 35.54 -6.96 -14.32
CA TYR A 712 34.34 -6.44 -15.01
C TYR A 712 34.71 -5.20 -15.88
N PRO A 713 34.25 -5.07 -17.12
CA PRO A 713 33.19 -5.81 -17.82
C PRO A 713 33.63 -7.09 -18.57
N GLU A 714 34.92 -7.41 -18.61
CA GLU A 714 35.46 -8.59 -19.33
C GLU A 714 34.92 -9.90 -18.71
N CYS A 715 34.96 -9.97 -17.36
CA CYS A 715 34.37 -11.06 -16.61
C CYS A 715 33.13 -10.58 -15.86
N LYS A 716 31.97 -11.20 -16.11
CA LYS A 716 30.68 -10.85 -15.51
C LYS A 716 30.28 -11.74 -14.36
N SER A 717 31.24 -12.42 -13.73
CA SER A 717 30.97 -13.28 -12.59
C SER A 717 30.46 -12.50 -11.37
N VAL A 718 29.36 -12.97 -10.79
CA VAL A 718 28.69 -12.36 -9.63
C VAL A 718 28.19 -13.44 -8.70
N VAL A 719 28.44 -13.30 -7.40
CA VAL A 719 27.83 -14.08 -6.33
C VAL A 719 27.17 -13.16 -5.30
N TRP A 720 26.06 -13.61 -4.70
CA TRP A 720 25.26 -12.80 -3.77
C TRP A 720 25.53 -13.12 -2.30
N ASP A 721 26.10 -14.28 -2.03
CA ASP A 721 26.45 -14.72 -0.69
C ASP A 721 27.96 -14.50 -0.47
N LYS A 722 28.40 -14.28 0.76
CA LYS A 722 29.78 -13.92 1.12
C LYS A 722 30.77 -15.04 0.72
N PRO A 723 31.82 -14.79 -0.07
CA PRO A 723 32.88 -15.77 -0.33
C PRO A 723 33.64 -16.12 0.94
N VAL A 724 33.86 -17.39 1.18
CA VAL A 724 34.71 -17.95 2.23
C VAL A 724 35.82 -18.73 1.56
N LEU A 725 37.09 -18.42 1.93
CA LEU A 725 38.29 -18.98 1.31
C LEU A 725 38.58 -20.42 1.75
N GLU A 726 37.58 -21.27 1.60
CA GLU A 726 37.65 -22.71 1.85
C GLU A 726 37.37 -23.46 0.55
N PRO A 727 38.21 -24.42 0.16
CA PRO A 727 37.96 -25.18 -1.05
C PRO A 727 36.71 -26.06 -0.90
N CYS A 728 35.92 -26.17 -1.95
CA CYS A 728 34.76 -27.04 -1.96
C CYS A 728 35.17 -28.52 -1.84
N PRO A 729 34.74 -29.28 -0.84
CA PRO A 729 35.14 -30.70 -0.68
C PRO A 729 34.69 -31.60 -1.83
N LYS A 730 33.61 -31.22 -2.56
CA LYS A 730 33.08 -32.03 -3.65
C LYS A 730 33.75 -31.79 -5.00
N CYS A 731 34.09 -30.53 -5.33
CA CYS A 731 34.58 -30.21 -6.68
C CYS A 731 35.89 -29.44 -6.70
N GLY A 732 36.53 -29.17 -5.54
CA GLY A 732 37.81 -28.48 -5.45
C GLY A 732 37.78 -26.99 -5.83
N ALA A 733 36.62 -26.37 -5.98
CA ALA A 733 36.52 -24.91 -6.23
C ALA A 733 37.22 -24.11 -5.12
N SER A 734 37.98 -23.07 -5.46
CA SER A 734 38.87 -22.33 -4.55
C SER A 734 38.18 -21.62 -3.39
N PHE A 735 36.85 -21.40 -3.46
CA PHE A 735 36.06 -20.84 -2.39
C PHE A 735 34.62 -21.37 -2.41
N VAL A 736 33.98 -21.36 -1.26
CA VAL A 736 32.53 -21.57 -1.10
C VAL A 736 31.86 -20.25 -0.73
N THR A 737 30.54 -20.19 -0.79
CA THR A 737 29.78 -19.00 -0.35
C THR A 737 29.03 -19.31 0.94
N GLU A 738 28.96 -18.30 1.82
CA GLU A 738 28.31 -18.40 3.12
C GLU A 738 27.13 -17.43 3.20
N LYS A 739 26.03 -17.90 3.76
CA LYS A 739 24.83 -17.12 4.03
C LYS A 739 24.26 -17.47 5.39
N VAL A 740 24.09 -16.49 6.25
CA VAL A 740 23.41 -16.66 7.53
C VAL A 740 21.92 -16.38 7.36
N THR A 741 21.07 -17.29 7.82
CA THR A 741 19.61 -17.14 7.77
C THR A 741 18.99 -17.44 9.13
N LYS A 742 17.91 -16.75 9.51
CA LYS A 742 17.22 -17.01 10.79
C LYS A 742 16.61 -18.41 10.90
N ARG A 743 16.32 -19.06 9.77
CA ARG A 743 15.65 -20.37 9.75
C ARG A 743 16.62 -21.57 9.68
N TYR A 744 17.70 -21.40 8.93
CA TYR A 744 18.62 -22.50 8.61
C TYR A 744 20.02 -22.27 9.20
N GLY A 745 20.18 -21.25 10.06
CA GLY A 745 21.50 -20.87 10.55
C GLY A 745 22.45 -20.48 9.43
N THR A 746 23.70 -20.82 9.58
CA THR A 746 24.76 -20.63 8.59
C THR A 746 24.70 -21.73 7.52
N ILE A 747 24.63 -21.30 6.26
CA ILE A 747 24.60 -22.20 5.10
C ILE A 747 25.84 -21.91 4.25
N ARG A 748 26.68 -22.91 4.01
CA ARG A 748 27.80 -22.85 3.07
C ARG A 748 27.46 -23.63 1.79
N ARG A 749 27.74 -23.04 0.64
CA ARG A 749 27.41 -23.62 -0.66
C ARG A 749 28.57 -23.45 -1.64
N CYS A 750 28.77 -24.41 -2.51
CA CYS A 750 29.70 -24.25 -3.62
C CYS A 750 29.17 -23.17 -4.60
N ALA A 751 30.06 -22.23 -4.98
CA ALA A 751 29.75 -21.19 -5.93
C ALA A 751 29.93 -21.60 -7.40
N LYS A 752 30.58 -22.75 -7.66
CA LYS A 752 30.81 -23.28 -9.00
C LYS A 752 29.51 -23.80 -9.60
N GLU A 753 29.23 -23.43 -10.82
CA GLU A 753 28.07 -23.89 -11.58
C GLU A 753 28.12 -25.42 -11.75
N GLY A 754 27.01 -26.11 -11.52
CA GLY A 754 26.92 -27.58 -11.60
C GLY A 754 27.37 -28.35 -10.36
N CYS A 755 27.85 -27.67 -9.29
CA CYS A 755 28.17 -28.31 -8.02
C CYS A 755 27.03 -28.06 -7.00
N ASP A 756 26.46 -29.12 -6.46
CA ASP A 756 25.34 -29.12 -5.51
C ASP A 756 25.78 -29.19 -4.05
N TRP A 757 27.08 -29.13 -3.75
CA TRP A 757 27.58 -29.20 -2.39
C TRP A 757 27.02 -28.11 -1.50
N VAL A 758 26.45 -28.51 -0.35
CA VAL A 758 25.89 -27.66 0.70
C VAL A 758 26.26 -28.19 2.06
N PHE A 759 26.58 -27.33 2.99
CA PHE A 759 26.94 -27.65 4.36
C PHE A 759 26.29 -26.69 5.35
N GLN A 760 25.82 -27.21 6.47
CA GLN A 760 25.19 -26.45 7.56
C GLN A 760 25.95 -26.71 8.86
N PRO A 761 26.89 -25.83 9.28
CA PRO A 761 27.76 -26.06 10.44
C PRO A 761 27.04 -26.28 11.77
N GLU A 762 25.84 -25.76 11.92
CA GLU A 762 25.05 -25.80 13.16
C GLU A 762 24.19 -27.07 13.30
N LEU A 763 24.20 -27.95 12.31
CA LEU A 763 23.48 -29.23 12.36
C LEU A 763 24.48 -30.39 12.42
N ALA A 764 24.20 -31.36 13.32
CA ALA A 764 25.00 -32.58 13.41
C ALA A 764 24.96 -33.34 12.06
N GLU A 765 26.09 -33.99 11.70
CA GLU A 765 26.20 -34.78 10.47
C GLU A 765 25.02 -35.75 10.34
N GLY A 766 24.25 -35.63 9.27
CA GLY A 766 23.08 -36.47 8.97
C GLY A 766 21.70 -35.76 9.03
N ASN A 767 21.59 -34.61 9.68
CA ASN A 767 20.29 -33.87 9.82
C ASN A 767 20.26 -32.60 8.98
N VAL A 768 20.52 -32.68 7.67
CA VAL A 768 20.40 -31.54 6.78
C VAL A 768 18.93 -31.21 6.55
N LEU A 769 18.45 -30.04 7.03
CA LEU A 769 17.12 -29.54 6.68
C LEU A 769 17.03 -29.37 5.15
N PRO A 770 15.95 -29.83 4.50
CA PRO A 770 15.80 -29.66 3.05
C PRO A 770 15.85 -28.18 2.70
N LEU A 771 16.89 -27.81 1.96
CA LEU A 771 17.09 -26.44 1.51
C LEU A 771 16.28 -26.20 0.23
N PRO A 772 15.69 -25.01 0.05
CA PRO A 772 15.03 -24.68 -1.21
C PRO A 772 16.02 -24.82 -2.36
N GLU A 773 15.57 -25.45 -3.44
CA GLU A 773 16.35 -25.61 -4.67
C GLU A 773 16.97 -24.26 -5.10
N ARG A 774 18.21 -24.33 -5.60
CA ARG A 774 18.89 -23.18 -6.18
C ARG A 774 18.00 -22.64 -7.30
N ARG A 775 17.43 -21.43 -7.14
CA ARG A 775 16.84 -20.73 -8.28
C ARG A 775 17.96 -20.58 -9.30
N GLU A 776 17.94 -21.36 -10.34
CA GLU A 776 18.75 -21.08 -11.51
C GLU A 776 18.50 -19.62 -11.89
N ALA A 777 19.55 -18.83 -11.92
CA ALA A 777 19.49 -17.50 -12.47
C ALA A 777 18.88 -17.67 -13.87
N ALA A 778 17.64 -17.20 -14.05
CA ALA A 778 16.90 -17.35 -15.29
C ALA A 778 17.86 -17.11 -16.44
N SER A 779 18.18 -18.19 -17.15
CA SER A 779 19.08 -18.19 -18.27
C SER A 779 18.65 -17.04 -19.16
N ARG A 780 19.55 -16.10 -19.35
CA ARG A 780 19.36 -14.97 -20.25
C ARG A 780 18.76 -15.52 -21.53
N ARG A 781 17.60 -15.00 -21.92
CA ARG A 781 17.08 -15.19 -23.28
C ARG A 781 18.24 -15.12 -24.26
N PRO A 782 18.42 -16.10 -25.15
CA PRO A 782 19.46 -16.02 -26.16
C PRO A 782 19.30 -14.69 -26.88
N ALA A 783 20.39 -13.98 -27.04
CA ALA A 783 20.42 -12.76 -27.82
C ALA A 783 19.78 -13.07 -29.17
N ARG A 784 18.69 -12.39 -29.49
CA ARG A 784 18.14 -12.40 -30.85
C ARG A 784 19.29 -11.99 -31.76
N THR A 785 19.78 -12.92 -32.54
CA THR A 785 20.56 -12.64 -33.73
C THR A 785 19.60 -11.99 -34.73
N GLY A 786 19.41 -10.71 -34.56
CA GLY A 786 18.71 -9.85 -35.48
C GLY A 786 19.78 -9.32 -36.44
N THR A 787 19.76 -9.74 -37.65
CA THR A 787 20.40 -9.09 -38.80
C THR A 787 20.14 -7.59 -38.73
N PRO A 788 21.18 -6.74 -38.85
CA PRO A 788 20.97 -5.29 -38.84
C PRO A 788 20.23 -4.86 -40.10
N PRO A 789 19.29 -3.91 -40.03
CA PRO A 789 18.67 -3.34 -41.21
C PRO A 789 19.73 -2.57 -42.02
N PRO A 790 19.59 -2.50 -43.36
CA PRO A 790 20.61 -1.92 -44.25
C PRO A 790 20.81 -0.43 -43.95
N GLY A 791 22.09 -0.06 -43.90
CA GLY A 791 22.57 1.24 -43.48
C GLY A 791 22.03 2.42 -44.25
N LYS A 792 21.61 3.44 -43.56
CA LYS A 792 21.59 4.80 -44.09
C LYS A 792 23.00 5.36 -44.00
N LYS A 793 23.55 5.70 -45.17
CA LYS A 793 24.85 6.32 -45.37
C LYS A 793 25.01 7.56 -44.52
N ALA A 794 26.05 7.58 -43.71
CA ALA A 794 26.55 8.78 -43.06
C ALA A 794 27.28 9.62 -44.11
N ALA A 795 26.79 10.83 -44.35
CA ALA A 795 27.54 11.85 -45.06
C ALA A 795 28.46 12.54 -44.06
N ALA A 796 29.76 12.32 -44.24
CA ALA A 796 30.79 13.10 -43.58
C ALA A 796 30.85 14.48 -44.25
N SER A 797 30.65 15.57 -43.52
CA SER A 797 31.03 16.90 -43.98
C SER A 797 32.17 17.41 -43.13
N ALA A 798 33.33 17.47 -43.75
CA ALA A 798 34.51 18.21 -43.29
C ALA A 798 34.24 19.71 -43.40
N ARG A 799 34.62 20.46 -42.36
CA ARG A 799 34.77 21.92 -42.43
C ARG A 799 36.05 22.27 -43.16
N PRO A 800 36.06 23.37 -43.98
CA PRO A 800 37.16 24.33 -43.90
C PRO A 800 36.69 25.73 -43.48
N ALA A 801 37.69 26.50 -43.03
CA ALA A 801 37.58 27.81 -42.41
C ALA A 801 37.50 28.98 -43.39
N ALA A 802 36.84 30.04 -42.90
CA ALA A 802 37.02 31.48 -43.11
C ALA A 802 37.17 32.10 -44.50
N ALA A 803 36.27 33.00 -44.84
CA ALA A 803 36.63 34.36 -45.28
C ALA A 803 35.43 35.30 -45.18
N LYS A 804 35.67 36.48 -44.62
CA LYS A 804 34.77 37.64 -44.59
C LYS A 804 34.60 38.20 -45.97
N VAL A 805 33.44 38.74 -46.35
CA VAL A 805 33.26 39.98 -47.13
C VAL A 805 31.86 40.53 -46.93
N ASP A 806 31.76 41.87 -46.98
CA ASP A 806 30.75 42.83 -46.58
C ASP A 806 29.38 42.80 -47.29
N ALA A 807 28.45 43.48 -46.63
CA ALA A 807 27.07 43.86 -47.02
C ALA A 807 26.96 44.64 -48.36
N PRO A 808 25.76 44.87 -48.93
CA PRO A 808 24.86 45.88 -48.39
C PRO A 808 23.34 45.62 -48.49
N ALA A 809 22.65 46.55 -47.87
CA ALA A 809 21.21 46.68 -47.64
C ALA A 809 20.34 46.80 -48.89
N ALA A 810 19.09 46.41 -48.77
CA ALA A 810 17.91 47.18 -49.22
C ALA A 810 16.63 46.34 -49.07
N ALA A 811 15.70 46.83 -48.39
CA ALA A 811 14.38 47.45 -48.66
C ALA A 811 13.19 46.48 -48.40
N ALA A 812 12.37 46.87 -47.48
CA ALA A 812 10.96 46.56 -47.38
C ALA A 812 10.12 47.24 -48.46
N PRO A 813 8.96 46.70 -48.86
CA PRO A 813 7.76 47.46 -48.58
C PRO A 813 6.56 46.64 -48.12
N ALA A 814 5.83 47.10 -47.18
CA ALA A 814 4.59 47.89 -47.19
C ALA A 814 3.29 47.09 -47.28
N ARG A 815 2.54 47.25 -46.19
CA ARG A 815 1.09 46.95 -46.10
C ARG A 815 0.25 47.69 -47.12
N PRO A 816 -0.97 47.22 -47.40
CA PRO A 816 -2.08 48.20 -47.38
C PRO A 816 -3.25 47.80 -46.44
N ARG A 817 -3.90 48.93 -46.02
CA ARG A 817 -5.06 49.08 -45.15
C ARG A 817 -6.39 48.99 -45.92
N LYS A 818 -7.45 48.61 -45.14
CA LYS A 818 -8.81 49.18 -45.10
C LYS A 818 -9.80 48.96 -46.24
N ALA A 819 -11.00 48.52 -45.79
CA ALA A 819 -12.29 49.26 -45.94
C ALA A 819 -13.36 48.39 -45.23
N SER A 820 -14.02 48.77 -44.20
CA SER A 820 -15.18 49.66 -43.94
C SER A 820 -16.53 48.97 -44.07
N ALA A 821 -17.30 49.04 -43.00
CA ALA A 821 -18.67 48.62 -42.76
C ALA A 821 -19.72 49.42 -43.63
N PRO A 822 -21.01 49.08 -43.62
CA PRO A 822 -21.96 49.54 -42.58
C PRO A 822 -23.06 48.50 -42.24
N GLY A 823 -23.56 48.31 -41.08
CA GLY A 823 -24.51 49.06 -40.33
C GLY A 823 -25.98 48.75 -40.57
N ARG A 824 -26.68 48.22 -39.58
CA ARG A 824 -28.06 48.57 -39.19
C ARG A 824 -28.51 47.86 -37.90
N LYS A 825 -28.86 48.66 -36.92
CA LYS A 825 -29.72 48.44 -35.76
C LYS A 825 -31.18 48.80 -36.11
N PRO A 826 -32.13 48.76 -35.22
CA PRO A 826 -32.71 47.73 -34.35
C PRO A 826 -34.25 47.67 -34.53
N ALA A 827 -34.93 46.73 -33.90
CA ALA A 827 -36.34 46.91 -33.56
C ALA A 827 -36.70 46.17 -32.25
N ALA A 828 -37.46 46.85 -31.47
CA ALA A 828 -37.77 46.72 -30.06
C ALA A 828 -39.13 45.98 -29.84
N VAL A 829 -39.27 45.51 -28.63
CA VAL A 829 -40.44 45.50 -27.71
C VAL A 829 -41.67 44.69 -28.13
N LYS A 830 -42.05 43.70 -27.23
CA LYS A 830 -43.36 43.74 -26.56
C LYS A 830 -43.39 42.84 -25.32
N LYS A 831 -43.58 43.49 -24.19
CA LYS A 831 -44.12 42.92 -22.92
C LYS A 831 -45.57 42.46 -23.15
N LYS A 832 -45.94 41.37 -22.46
CA LYS A 832 -47.26 41.21 -21.86
C LYS A 832 -47.18 40.57 -20.50
N LYS A 833 -47.87 41.23 -19.60
CA LYS A 833 -48.14 40.93 -18.19
C LYS A 833 -49.29 39.94 -18.00
N GLY A 834 -49.28 39.39 -16.82
CA GLY A 834 -50.52 38.99 -16.06
C GLY A 834 -50.64 37.48 -15.99
N THR A 835 -51.00 36.81 -14.89
CA THR A 835 -51.49 37.21 -13.55
C THR A 835 -51.52 35.95 -12.68
N THR A 836 -51.07 36.08 -11.43
CA THR A 836 -51.62 35.62 -10.16
C THR A 836 -52.40 34.28 -10.00
N GLY A 837 -52.09 33.60 -8.91
CA GLY A 837 -52.87 32.60 -8.20
C GLY A 837 -51.99 31.44 -7.80
N GLY A 838 -51.62 31.13 -6.61
CA GLY A 838 -52.15 31.28 -5.27
C GLY A 838 -52.72 29.98 -4.77
N ALA A 839 -52.23 29.50 -3.65
CA ALA A 839 -52.69 28.41 -2.74
C ALA A 839 -51.78 27.18 -2.70
N GLU A 840 -50.99 27.03 -1.65
CA GLU A 840 -51.20 26.49 -0.29
C GLU A 840 -51.59 24.99 -0.24
N LEU A 841 -50.76 24.33 0.60
CA LEU A 841 -51.05 23.20 1.49
C LEU A 841 -51.23 21.78 0.88
N SER A 842 -50.27 20.92 1.10
CA SER A 842 -50.12 20.03 2.26
C SER A 842 -48.85 19.20 2.13
#